data_9c717b15dc7cd84850ddead23367faf7
#
_entry.id   9c717b15dc7cd84850ddead23367faf7
#
_cell.length_a   1.000
_cell.length_b   1.000
_cell.length_c   1.000
_cell.angle_alpha   90.00
_cell.angle_beta   90.00
_cell.angle_gamma   90.00
#
_symmetry.space_group_name_H-M   'P 1'
#
loop_
_entity.id
_entity.type
_entity.pdbx_description
1 polymer ?
#
loop_
_entity_poly.entity_id
_entity_poly.type
_entity_poly.pdbx_seq_one_letter_code
_entity_poly.pdbx_strand_id
1 'polypeptide(L)'
;MKTYALIIVGAVFMVFSHLVGASQADDTIITIAGHTAGVTPFISKLTLAASNTTTLKSIQFAIDPKPGSVTRPLSGTYSNDYLVSRGFEHPPGPPVNLITLPVYGLYAGYTNIVRLTYRFLDGSSKQDITSVTTATFDDQGCGYNNPTKLQPRTNSTTLSYDYIFDRSACGDFSPVILDTDGALRWVSPLPTEFALFASSTFFDNAVYLTQGSQLFRVELDGSVSLLADYNNIGVINLHHNIDTGKTGLLIEPDTTTYFESVILEINSSDGTVLNTFNMASIISAAMIAGGDDPSQFVFPTPTDWFHNNGVAYNRADDSLIVSSRENFLICIDYETRAIKWILGDPTKKWYQFPSLRKFALAVAPGSLAPIGQHAPSITFDQGLMVYDNGQKSQFQNPPGDQRDYVSPRKYTLDLVGKVATEVWNYPANQSIHSPFCSSIYEDAPYNYLIDHAFVNGGGPPTVPTFAQLLGLDALGERIFYYQYPTMGCNTAYNSIPIHLENTKFPTVGPQALNLSTRGLVSVGDNVLIGGFIVTGTDPKKMILRALGPSLSGFGLSGVLTDPVLSVYNSSHTRIASNDNWQSDPNHFIVEANGLAPANLLESATVVTLAPGAYTVIVTGHDATPGIGLVELYDLSPLSNSKLGNMSTRGSVGTVDNILINGFIVGDVASATVVVRALGPSLASFGVSGVLSDPTLTIYDANGSVIARNDNWQDDINAIDVQKNGLAPPNPLESAIVLHLPAGAYTAIVRGANGGTGVGLAEVYTLH
;
A
#
# COMPACT_ATOMS: atom_id res chain seq x y z
N MET A 1 7.45 -25.33 -18.71
CA MET A 1 7.78 -23.99 -18.23
C MET A 1 6.94 -23.66 -17.03
N LYS A 2 6.99 -24.43 -15.98
CA LYS A 2 6.23 -24.18 -14.75
C LYS A 2 7.14 -24.58 -13.61
N THR A 3 8.05 -23.72 -13.11
CA THR A 3 8.74 -24.00 -11.83
C THR A 3 9.78 -22.91 -11.40
N TYR A 4 9.82 -21.72 -12.00
CA TYR A 4 10.93 -20.79 -11.73
C TYR A 4 10.65 -19.59 -10.83
N ALA A 5 9.41 -19.41 -10.37
CA ALA A 5 9.07 -18.25 -9.52
C ALA A 5 9.00 -18.54 -8.01
N LEU A 6 9.11 -19.81 -7.57
CA LEU A 6 8.84 -20.19 -6.17
C LEU A 6 10.09 -20.30 -5.28
N ILE A 7 11.24 -19.78 -5.67
CA ILE A 7 12.53 -20.17 -5.03
C ILE A 7 13.08 -19.12 -4.05
N ILE A 8 12.51 -17.93 -3.91
CA ILE A 8 13.13 -16.88 -3.06
C ILE A 8 12.45 -16.69 -1.70
N VAL A 9 11.24 -17.18 -1.46
CA VAL A 9 10.52 -16.93 -0.19
C VAL A 9 10.39 -18.16 0.73
N GLY A 10 10.82 -19.32 0.31
CA GLY A 10 10.58 -20.60 1.01
C GLY A 10 11.80 -21.26 1.69
N ALA A 11 12.72 -20.55 2.25
CA ALA A 11 13.78 -21.14 3.08
C ALA A 11 13.63 -20.58 4.50
N VAL A 12 13.41 -21.29 5.52
CA VAL A 12 13.84 -22.56 6.09
C VAL A 12 13.23 -22.73 7.48
N PHE A 13 12.57 -23.81 7.76
CA PHE A 13 12.55 -24.37 9.10
C PHE A 13 13.16 -25.79 9.00
N MET A 14 14.42 -25.94 9.38
CA MET A 14 14.99 -27.20 9.81
C MET A 14 15.74 -27.02 11.12
N VAL A 15 15.31 -27.81 12.07
CA VAL A 15 15.81 -27.90 13.44
C VAL A 15 17.14 -28.69 13.45
N PHE A 16 18.19 -28.09 14.03
CA PHE A 16 19.33 -28.84 14.57
C PHE A 16 19.44 -28.60 16.07
N SER A 17 19.29 -29.69 16.83
CA SER A 17 19.57 -29.74 18.26
C SER A 17 21.06 -29.79 18.51
N HIS A 18 21.67 -28.72 19.04
CA HIS A 18 22.96 -28.77 19.70
C HIS A 18 22.91 -27.94 20.97
N LEU A 19 23.58 -28.40 21.99
CA LEU A 19 23.71 -27.83 23.34
C LEU A 19 23.86 -26.28 23.31
N VAL A 20 22.77 -25.59 23.42
CA VAL A 20 22.67 -24.14 23.51
C VAL A 20 22.37 -23.82 24.95
N GLY A 21 23.04 -22.83 25.51
CA GLY A 21 22.59 -22.18 26.76
C GLY A 21 21.13 -21.77 26.61
N ALA A 22 20.38 -21.68 27.70
CA ALA A 22 18.96 -21.34 27.66
C ALA A 22 18.74 -20.09 26.80
N SER A 23 17.77 -20.13 25.86
CA SER A 23 17.41 -18.98 25.04
C SER A 23 16.70 -17.92 25.89
N GLN A 24 16.70 -16.65 25.43
CA GLN A 24 15.95 -15.59 26.11
C GLN A 24 14.46 -15.96 26.27
N ALA A 25 13.90 -16.75 25.34
CA ALA A 25 12.56 -17.29 25.44
C ALA A 25 12.38 -18.27 26.59
N ASP A 26 13.39 -19.10 26.88
CA ASP A 26 13.36 -20.06 27.97
C ASP A 26 13.56 -19.37 29.32
N ASP A 27 14.42 -18.34 29.39
CA ASP A 27 14.73 -17.59 30.59
C ASP A 27 13.65 -16.60 31.01
N THR A 28 12.78 -16.18 30.06
CA THR A 28 11.73 -15.19 30.30
C THR A 28 10.39 -15.87 30.59
N ILE A 29 9.90 -15.72 31.83
CA ILE A 29 8.56 -16.17 32.21
C ILE A 29 7.57 -15.07 31.84
N ILE A 30 6.61 -15.36 30.96
CA ILE A 30 5.47 -14.48 30.65
C ILE A 30 4.22 -15.24 31.03
N THR A 31 3.32 -14.60 31.76
CA THR A 31 2.02 -15.16 32.13
C THR A 31 0.90 -14.18 31.77
N ILE A 32 -0.21 -14.71 31.27
CA ILE A 32 -1.41 -13.93 31.01
C ILE A 32 -2.17 -13.81 32.32
N ALA A 33 -2.14 -12.64 32.94
CA ALA A 33 -2.76 -12.39 34.26
C ALA A 33 -4.27 -12.17 34.16
N GLY A 34 -4.78 -11.83 32.94
CA GLY A 34 -6.19 -11.60 32.70
C GLY A 34 -6.44 -10.67 31.54
N HIS A 35 -7.67 -10.23 31.40
CA HIS A 35 -8.04 -9.21 30.41
C HIS A 35 -9.16 -8.31 30.94
N THR A 36 -9.24 -7.10 30.38
CA THR A 36 -10.35 -6.14 30.60
C THR A 36 -10.99 -5.79 29.27
N ALA A 37 -12.29 -5.52 29.29
CA ALA A 37 -12.99 -5.01 28.11
C ALA A 37 -12.41 -3.66 27.67
N GLY A 38 -12.33 -3.43 26.36
CA GLY A 38 -12.03 -2.14 25.76
C GLY A 38 -13.25 -1.23 25.73
N VAL A 39 -13.14 -0.12 25.00
CA VAL A 39 -14.21 0.88 24.87
C VAL A 39 -15.37 0.36 24.00
N THR A 40 -15.14 -0.65 23.20
CA THR A 40 -16.14 -1.37 22.40
C THR A 40 -15.96 -2.87 22.56
N PRO A 41 -16.99 -3.71 22.25
CA PRO A 41 -16.88 -5.16 22.35
C PRO A 41 -15.83 -5.79 21.41
N PHE A 42 -15.34 -5.05 20.46
CA PHE A 42 -14.34 -5.48 19.48
C PHE A 42 -12.90 -5.28 19.97
N ILE A 43 -12.71 -4.73 21.16
CA ILE A 43 -11.41 -4.40 21.76
C ILE A 43 -11.33 -5.01 23.14
N SER A 44 -10.16 -5.55 23.47
CA SER A 44 -9.81 -6.01 24.82
C SER A 44 -8.37 -5.63 25.16
N LYS A 45 -8.06 -5.51 26.44
CA LYS A 45 -6.71 -5.26 26.95
C LYS A 45 -6.26 -6.47 27.75
N LEU A 46 -5.29 -7.22 27.22
CA LEU A 46 -4.66 -8.33 27.95
C LEU A 46 -3.63 -7.78 28.90
N THR A 47 -3.62 -8.28 30.14
CA THR A 47 -2.57 -8.00 31.12
C THR A 47 -1.58 -9.15 31.13
N LEU A 48 -0.34 -8.87 30.75
CA LEU A 48 0.76 -9.82 30.75
C LEU A 48 1.72 -9.47 31.91
N ALA A 49 2.17 -10.49 32.63
CA ALA A 49 3.19 -10.35 33.67
C ALA A 49 4.46 -11.03 33.19
N ALA A 50 5.53 -10.26 32.96
CA ALA A 50 6.80 -10.75 32.46
C ALA A 50 7.92 -10.62 33.53
N SER A 51 8.74 -11.66 33.70
CA SER A 51 9.89 -11.62 34.58
C SER A 51 10.99 -10.67 34.11
N ASN A 52 11.08 -10.48 32.79
CA ASN A 52 12.03 -9.57 32.15
C ASN A 52 11.47 -9.11 30.81
N THR A 53 11.48 -7.80 30.55
CA THR A 53 11.06 -7.19 29.27
C THR A 53 12.23 -6.62 28.47
N THR A 54 13.43 -6.49 29.07
CA THR A 54 14.59 -5.89 28.39
C THR A 54 15.10 -6.70 27.20
N THR A 55 14.79 -7.99 27.15
CA THR A 55 15.12 -8.89 26.03
C THR A 55 13.98 -9.07 25.06
N LEU A 56 12.78 -8.53 25.35
CA LEU A 56 11.61 -8.64 24.51
C LEU A 56 11.75 -7.68 23.29
N LYS A 57 11.63 -8.21 22.09
CA LYS A 57 11.67 -7.45 20.84
C LYS A 57 10.26 -6.99 20.43
N SER A 58 9.30 -7.90 20.44
CA SER A 58 7.91 -7.61 20.05
C SER A 58 6.93 -8.65 20.59
N ILE A 59 5.66 -8.25 20.66
CA ILE A 59 4.53 -9.13 20.93
C ILE A 59 3.57 -9.05 19.75
N GLN A 60 3.25 -10.20 19.15
CA GLN A 60 2.21 -10.34 18.15
C GLN A 60 0.99 -11.01 18.76
N PHE A 61 -0.19 -10.48 18.50
CA PHE A 61 -1.44 -11.20 18.71
C PHE A 61 -2.05 -11.58 17.35
N ALA A 62 -2.78 -12.70 17.34
CA ALA A 62 -3.60 -13.11 16.22
C ALA A 62 -4.93 -13.67 16.74
N ILE A 63 -6.03 -13.36 16.05
CA ILE A 63 -7.37 -13.80 16.40
C ILE A 63 -7.78 -14.90 15.42
N ASP A 64 -8.10 -16.08 15.96
CA ASP A 64 -8.58 -17.19 15.12
C ASP A 64 -9.92 -16.81 14.48
N PRO A 65 -10.12 -16.99 13.17
CA PRO A 65 -11.41 -16.80 12.53
C PRO A 65 -12.48 -17.75 13.11
N LYS A 66 -13.76 -17.36 12.99
CA LYS A 66 -14.87 -18.26 13.37
C LYS A 66 -14.83 -19.54 12.54
N PRO A 67 -15.28 -20.69 13.10
CA PRO A 67 -15.36 -21.93 12.32
C PRO A 67 -16.16 -21.74 11.03
N GLY A 68 -15.57 -22.15 9.90
CA GLY A 68 -16.16 -21.99 8.57
C GLY A 68 -15.86 -20.64 7.88
N SER A 69 -15.19 -19.71 8.55
CA SER A 69 -14.70 -18.47 7.93
C SER A 69 -13.55 -18.76 6.96
N VAL A 70 -13.49 -17.99 5.88
CA VAL A 70 -12.41 -18.01 4.88
C VAL A 70 -11.46 -16.83 5.07
N THR A 71 -11.89 -15.81 5.78
CA THR A 71 -11.10 -14.61 6.11
C THR A 71 -9.82 -15.01 6.84
N ARG A 72 -8.68 -14.46 6.42
CA ARG A 72 -7.39 -14.66 7.09
C ARG A 72 -7.44 -14.12 8.54
N PRO A 73 -6.68 -14.70 9.48
CA PRO A 73 -6.62 -14.20 10.85
C PRO A 73 -6.23 -12.72 10.91
N LEU A 74 -6.98 -11.93 11.67
CA LEU A 74 -6.55 -10.59 12.05
C LEU A 74 -5.37 -10.70 13.01
N SER A 75 -4.32 -9.94 12.79
CA SER A 75 -3.17 -9.91 13.68
C SER A 75 -2.53 -8.52 13.79
N GLY A 76 -1.94 -8.26 14.94
CA GLY A 76 -1.19 -7.03 15.19
C GLY A 76 0.10 -7.32 15.95
N THR A 77 1.19 -6.64 15.57
CA THR A 77 2.50 -6.77 16.20
C THR A 77 2.90 -5.43 16.80
N TYR A 78 3.17 -5.43 18.10
CA TYR A 78 3.70 -4.28 18.82
C TYR A 78 5.19 -4.49 19.09
N SER A 79 6.04 -3.53 18.70
CA SER A 79 7.42 -3.52 19.16
C SER A 79 7.47 -3.18 20.64
N ASN A 80 8.51 -3.64 21.34
CA ASN A 80 8.68 -3.32 22.76
C ASN A 80 8.81 -1.81 22.99
N ASP A 81 9.56 -1.11 22.11
CA ASP A 81 9.72 0.33 22.18
C ASP A 81 8.38 1.07 22.02
N TYR A 82 7.50 0.60 21.14
CA TYR A 82 6.16 1.16 21.02
C TYR A 82 5.32 0.95 22.28
N LEU A 83 5.34 -0.26 22.87
CA LEU A 83 4.62 -0.54 24.10
C LEU A 83 5.07 0.38 25.24
N VAL A 84 6.37 0.62 25.38
CA VAL A 84 6.95 1.55 26.35
C VAL A 84 6.52 3.01 26.04
N SER A 85 6.67 3.47 24.79
CA SER A 85 6.37 4.84 24.39
C SER A 85 4.89 5.21 24.57
N ARG A 86 3.99 4.22 24.44
CA ARG A 86 2.54 4.39 24.65
C ARG A 86 2.12 4.20 26.10
N GLY A 87 3.04 3.89 27.02
CA GLY A 87 2.74 3.59 28.40
C GLY A 87 1.97 2.28 28.60
N PHE A 88 2.04 1.36 27.64
CA PHE A 88 1.45 0.03 27.74
C PHE A 88 2.33 -0.92 28.55
N GLU A 89 3.63 -0.68 28.61
CA GLU A 89 4.52 -1.27 29.56
C GLU A 89 4.70 -0.33 30.75
N HIS A 90 4.34 -0.81 31.94
CA HIS A 90 4.55 -0.07 33.19
C HIS A 90 5.92 -0.44 33.77
N PRO A 91 6.77 0.57 34.08
CA PRO A 91 8.09 0.30 34.69
C PRO A 91 7.94 -0.47 35.99
N PRO A 92 8.90 -1.33 36.31
CA PRO A 92 8.75 -2.36 37.31
C PRO A 92 8.70 -1.82 38.73
N GLY A 93 7.71 -2.37 39.51
CA GLY A 93 8.01 -2.66 40.88
C GLY A 93 8.45 -4.14 40.93
N PRO A 94 9.65 -4.46 41.49
CA PRO A 94 10.06 -5.86 41.53
C PRO A 94 8.99 -6.71 42.23
N PRO A 95 8.63 -7.94 41.72
CA PRO A 95 9.46 -8.76 40.87
C PRO A 95 8.93 -8.96 39.43
N VAL A 96 7.96 -8.20 38.90
CA VAL A 96 7.31 -8.50 37.60
C VAL A 96 6.97 -7.23 36.83
N ASN A 97 7.30 -7.18 35.54
CA ASN A 97 6.87 -6.12 34.64
C ASN A 97 5.45 -6.41 34.13
N LEU A 98 4.57 -5.43 34.16
CA LEU A 98 3.22 -5.56 33.63
C LEU A 98 3.13 -4.89 32.23
N ILE A 99 2.57 -5.62 31.28
CA ILE A 99 2.29 -5.13 29.93
C ILE A 99 0.78 -5.17 29.73
N THR A 100 0.19 -4.04 29.35
CA THR A 100 -1.20 -3.94 28.90
C THR A 100 -1.20 -4.02 27.37
N LEU A 101 -1.50 -5.18 26.82
CA LEU A 101 -1.50 -5.42 25.38
C LEU A 101 -2.89 -5.18 24.80
N PRO A 102 -3.10 -4.15 23.94
CA PRO A 102 -4.36 -3.98 23.24
C PRO A 102 -4.57 -5.09 22.20
N VAL A 103 -5.76 -5.67 22.17
CA VAL A 103 -6.23 -6.63 21.17
C VAL A 103 -7.51 -6.08 20.56
N TYR A 104 -7.50 -5.80 19.29
CA TYR A 104 -8.63 -5.25 18.52
C TYR A 104 -9.05 -6.23 17.43
N GLY A 105 -10.24 -6.01 16.88
CA GLY A 105 -10.80 -6.84 15.82
C GLY A 105 -11.40 -8.14 16.31
N LEU A 106 -11.80 -8.21 17.59
CA LEU A 106 -12.52 -9.34 18.17
C LEU A 106 -13.93 -9.45 17.58
N TYR A 107 -14.50 -10.63 17.58
CA TYR A 107 -15.92 -10.82 17.29
C TYR A 107 -16.74 -10.49 18.55
N ALA A 108 -17.80 -9.71 18.42
CA ALA A 108 -18.71 -9.40 19.53
C ALA A 108 -19.64 -10.59 19.85
N GLY A 109 -20.04 -10.72 21.14
CA GLY A 109 -20.89 -11.80 21.62
C GLY A 109 -20.30 -13.19 21.41
N TYR A 110 -18.98 -13.30 21.46
CA TYR A 110 -18.26 -14.52 21.08
C TYR A 110 -17.06 -14.78 22.01
N THR A 111 -16.68 -16.05 22.15
CA THR A 111 -15.43 -16.43 22.82
C THR A 111 -14.32 -16.55 21.78
N ASN A 112 -13.55 -15.48 21.64
CA ASN A 112 -12.44 -15.37 20.70
C ASN A 112 -11.21 -16.14 21.21
N ILE A 113 -10.55 -16.87 20.34
CA ILE A 113 -9.24 -17.46 20.62
C ILE A 113 -8.18 -16.47 20.15
N VAL A 114 -7.32 -16.06 21.07
CA VAL A 114 -6.21 -15.12 20.82
C VAL A 114 -4.90 -15.85 21.00
N ARG A 115 -4.09 -15.91 19.95
CA ARG A 115 -2.74 -16.47 19.95
C ARG A 115 -1.75 -15.35 20.14
N LEU A 116 -0.81 -15.51 21.05
CA LEU A 116 0.28 -14.58 21.31
C LEU A 116 1.59 -15.20 20.87
N THR A 117 2.44 -14.40 20.21
CA THR A 117 3.81 -14.77 19.88
C THR A 117 4.74 -13.68 20.41
N TYR A 118 5.57 -14.06 21.36
CA TYR A 118 6.62 -13.20 21.92
C TYR A 118 7.90 -13.47 21.14
N ARG A 119 8.56 -12.43 20.66
CA ARG A 119 9.85 -12.51 19.97
C ARG A 119 10.90 -11.79 20.80
N PHE A 120 12.08 -12.38 20.92
CA PHE A 120 13.18 -11.87 21.73
C PHE A 120 14.32 -11.35 20.86
N LEU A 121 15.24 -10.57 21.47
CA LEU A 121 16.35 -9.94 20.76
C LEU A 121 17.37 -10.96 20.22
N ASP A 122 17.46 -12.16 20.83
CA ASP A 122 18.29 -13.27 20.36
C ASP A 122 17.66 -14.07 19.19
N GLY A 123 16.47 -13.65 18.73
CA GLY A 123 15.70 -14.32 17.67
C GLY A 123 14.83 -15.47 18.15
N SER A 124 14.94 -15.87 19.42
CA SER A 124 14.06 -16.90 20.00
C SER A 124 12.62 -16.40 20.09
N SER A 125 11.67 -17.34 20.19
CA SER A 125 10.25 -17.00 20.32
C SER A 125 9.52 -17.97 21.24
N LYS A 126 8.44 -17.46 21.86
CA LYS A 126 7.51 -18.22 22.69
C LYS A 126 6.08 -17.94 22.26
N GLN A 127 5.20 -18.92 22.42
CA GLN A 127 3.78 -18.77 22.07
C GLN A 127 2.91 -19.11 23.26
N ASP A 128 1.79 -18.38 23.38
CA ASP A 128 0.71 -18.64 24.31
C ASP A 128 -0.65 -18.53 23.60
N ILE A 129 -1.67 -19.13 24.19
CA ILE A 129 -3.05 -19.05 23.71
C ILE A 129 -3.94 -18.68 24.87
N THR A 130 -4.84 -17.74 24.64
CA THR A 130 -5.88 -17.36 25.60
C THR A 130 -7.23 -17.24 24.91
N SER A 131 -8.29 -17.19 25.72
CA SER A 131 -9.65 -16.90 25.22
C SER A 131 -10.14 -15.58 25.80
N VAL A 132 -10.83 -14.80 24.96
CA VAL A 132 -11.46 -13.53 25.32
C VAL A 132 -12.92 -13.62 24.98
N THR A 133 -13.79 -13.62 25.98
CA THR A 133 -15.24 -13.56 25.78
C THR A 133 -15.69 -12.11 25.78
N THR A 134 -16.36 -11.68 24.72
CA THR A 134 -16.82 -10.31 24.52
C THR A 134 -18.31 -10.17 24.73
N ALA A 135 -18.77 -8.97 25.08
CA ALA A 135 -20.19 -8.64 25.15
C ALA A 135 -20.82 -8.65 23.73
N THR A 136 -22.14 -8.81 23.68
CA THR A 136 -22.91 -8.59 22.46
C THR A 136 -22.88 -7.12 22.06
N PHE A 137 -23.07 -6.86 20.77
CA PHE A 137 -23.11 -5.54 20.19
C PHE A 137 -24.50 -5.28 19.57
N ASP A 138 -25.07 -4.11 19.88
CA ASP A 138 -26.30 -3.63 19.25
C ASP A 138 -25.92 -2.68 18.10
N ASP A 139 -26.22 -3.06 16.87
CA ASP A 139 -25.96 -2.26 15.67
C ASP A 139 -27.06 -1.23 15.37
N GLN A 140 -27.95 -0.98 16.32
CA GLN A 140 -29.00 0.04 16.23
C GLN A 140 -29.87 -0.05 14.96
N GLY A 141 -29.96 -1.25 14.38
CA GLY A 141 -30.75 -1.52 13.17
C GLY A 141 -30.03 -1.22 11.86
N CYS A 142 -28.73 -0.95 11.87
CA CYS A 142 -27.92 -0.76 10.67
C CYS A 142 -27.75 -2.05 9.85
N GLY A 143 -28.01 -3.22 10.44
CA GLY A 143 -28.00 -4.50 9.74
C GLY A 143 -26.63 -5.18 9.66
N TYR A 144 -25.60 -4.62 10.29
CA TYR A 144 -24.25 -5.19 10.26
C TYR A 144 -24.14 -6.53 10.99
N ASN A 145 -24.93 -6.74 12.05
CA ASN A 145 -24.95 -7.99 12.80
C ASN A 145 -25.54 -9.16 11.98
N ASN A 146 -26.44 -8.85 11.04
CA ASN A 146 -27.17 -9.84 10.26
C ASN A 146 -27.39 -9.36 8.82
N PRO A 147 -26.32 -9.23 8.00
CA PRO A 147 -26.45 -8.83 6.61
C PRO A 147 -27.24 -9.86 5.81
N THR A 148 -28.04 -9.42 4.86
CA THR A 148 -28.63 -10.33 3.88
C THR A 148 -27.52 -10.81 2.95
N LYS A 149 -27.19 -12.09 3.01
CA LYS A 149 -26.14 -12.71 2.19
C LYS A 149 -26.73 -13.12 0.83
N LEU A 150 -26.67 -12.21 -0.16
CA LEU A 150 -27.05 -12.51 -1.54
C LEU A 150 -26.11 -13.54 -2.15
N GLN A 151 -24.86 -13.51 -1.77
CA GLN A 151 -23.84 -14.54 -1.99
C GLN A 151 -22.92 -14.56 -0.78
N PRO A 152 -22.91 -15.65 0.01
CA PRO A 152 -21.90 -15.85 1.05
C PRO A 152 -20.49 -15.87 0.44
N ARG A 153 -19.48 -15.49 1.24
CA ARG A 153 -18.10 -15.61 0.82
C ARG A 153 -17.79 -17.03 0.34
N THR A 154 -17.19 -17.13 -0.84
CA THR A 154 -16.74 -18.41 -1.39
C THR A 154 -15.43 -18.84 -0.72
N ASN A 155 -15.07 -20.11 -0.83
CA ASN A 155 -13.80 -20.65 -0.34
C ASN A 155 -12.60 -20.22 -1.21
N SER A 156 -12.77 -19.28 -2.11
CA SER A 156 -11.69 -18.77 -2.95
C SER A 156 -10.68 -17.98 -2.11
N THR A 157 -9.40 -18.24 -2.32
CA THR A 157 -8.27 -17.51 -1.74
C THR A 157 -7.69 -16.49 -2.71
N THR A 158 -8.38 -16.22 -3.83
CA THR A 158 -7.92 -15.33 -4.90
C THR A 158 -8.22 -13.86 -4.63
N LEU A 159 -9.09 -13.55 -3.65
CA LEU A 159 -9.34 -12.18 -3.23
C LEU A 159 -8.13 -11.64 -2.44
N SER A 160 -7.65 -10.48 -2.81
CA SER A 160 -6.42 -9.90 -2.24
C SER A 160 -6.61 -9.37 -0.82
N TYR A 161 -7.80 -8.91 -0.47
CA TYR A 161 -8.14 -8.33 0.84
C TYR A 161 -9.14 -9.19 1.61
N ASP A 162 -9.14 -9.04 2.94
CA ASP A 162 -10.06 -9.73 3.83
C ASP A 162 -10.87 -8.79 4.73
N TYR A 163 -10.55 -7.50 4.74
CA TYR A 163 -11.21 -6.50 5.58
C TYR A 163 -11.67 -5.32 4.75
N ILE A 164 -12.75 -4.70 5.20
CA ILE A 164 -13.42 -3.57 4.54
C ILE A 164 -13.57 -2.46 5.58
N PHE A 165 -13.03 -1.29 5.32
CA PHE A 165 -13.37 -0.09 6.06
C PHE A 165 -14.58 0.56 5.39
N ASP A 166 -15.69 0.59 6.11
CA ASP A 166 -16.94 1.16 5.65
C ASP A 166 -17.11 2.57 6.23
N ARG A 167 -17.02 3.56 5.36
CA ARG A 167 -17.23 4.98 5.65
C ARG A 167 -18.72 5.24 5.86
N SER A 168 -19.24 4.79 6.97
CA SER A 168 -20.67 4.89 7.31
C SER A 168 -20.96 5.99 8.32
N ALA A 169 -22.21 6.32 8.47
CA ALA A 169 -22.74 7.19 9.51
C ALA A 169 -24.05 6.61 10.07
N CYS A 170 -24.18 5.30 10.08
CA CYS A 170 -25.31 4.58 10.68
C CYS A 170 -25.01 4.26 12.14
N GLY A 171 -25.79 4.81 13.05
CA GLY A 171 -25.62 4.61 14.49
C GLY A 171 -24.49 5.41 15.12
N ASP A 172 -24.40 5.38 16.44
CA ASP A 172 -23.44 6.15 17.24
C ASP A 172 -22.04 5.47 17.33
N PHE A 173 -21.73 4.62 16.35
CA PHE A 173 -20.53 3.79 16.36
C PHE A 173 -19.80 3.74 14.99
N SER A 174 -20.27 4.52 14.03
CA SER A 174 -19.66 4.60 12.70
C SER A 174 -18.41 5.51 12.71
N PRO A 175 -17.44 5.31 11.84
CA PRO A 175 -17.35 4.25 10.80
C PRO A 175 -17.04 2.86 11.38
N VAL A 176 -17.12 1.82 10.53
CA VAL A 176 -16.94 0.43 10.96
C VAL A 176 -15.94 -0.32 10.10
N ILE A 177 -15.40 -1.42 10.63
CA ILE A 177 -14.63 -2.40 9.86
C ILE A 177 -15.38 -3.73 9.85
N LEU A 178 -15.57 -4.25 8.65
CA LEU A 178 -16.16 -5.56 8.37
C LEU A 178 -15.08 -6.53 7.88
N ASP A 179 -15.24 -7.82 8.12
CA ASP A 179 -14.52 -8.83 7.36
C ASP A 179 -15.32 -9.27 6.11
N THR A 180 -14.65 -9.91 5.18
CA THR A 180 -15.28 -10.38 3.93
C THR A 180 -16.22 -11.58 4.13
N ASP A 181 -16.33 -12.16 5.33
CA ASP A 181 -17.40 -13.08 5.72
C ASP A 181 -18.68 -12.34 6.19
N GLY A 182 -18.62 -11.00 6.29
CA GLY A 182 -19.71 -10.10 6.66
C GLY A 182 -19.85 -9.89 8.17
N ALA A 183 -18.82 -10.15 8.96
CA ALA A 183 -18.85 -9.89 10.40
C ALA A 183 -18.21 -8.55 10.74
N LEU A 184 -18.82 -7.82 11.70
CA LEU A 184 -18.19 -6.66 12.33
C LEU A 184 -16.91 -7.08 13.07
N ARG A 185 -15.85 -6.30 12.87
CA ARG A 185 -14.54 -6.51 13.50
C ARG A 185 -14.06 -5.30 14.29
N TRP A 186 -14.59 -4.14 14.01
CA TRP A 186 -14.28 -2.92 14.75
C TRP A 186 -15.36 -1.87 14.50
N VAL A 187 -15.56 -1.00 15.46
CA VAL A 187 -16.46 0.15 15.38
C VAL A 187 -15.80 1.36 16.04
N SER A 188 -16.10 2.54 15.56
CA SER A 188 -15.53 3.77 16.11
C SER A 188 -16.11 4.09 17.49
N PRO A 189 -15.31 4.42 18.50
CA PRO A 189 -15.79 4.95 19.77
C PRO A 189 -16.19 6.42 19.69
N LEU A 190 -15.83 7.10 18.60
CA LEU A 190 -16.23 8.46 18.28
C LEU A 190 -17.09 8.41 17.01
N PRO A 191 -18.40 8.73 17.09
CA PRO A 191 -19.29 8.65 15.93
C PRO A 191 -18.96 9.72 14.91
N THR A 192 -19.16 9.38 13.63
CA THR A 192 -19.25 10.37 12.55
C THR A 192 -20.59 11.11 12.65
N GLU A 193 -20.63 12.36 12.19
CA GLU A 193 -21.86 13.09 11.98
C GLU A 193 -22.65 12.52 10.78
N PHE A 194 -23.82 13.06 10.49
CA PHE A 194 -24.72 12.56 9.43
C PHE A 194 -24.02 12.41 8.07
N ALA A 195 -24.43 11.42 7.29
CA ALA A 195 -23.75 10.83 6.11
C ALA A 195 -23.09 11.79 5.10
N LEU A 196 -23.68 12.94 4.81
CA LEU A 196 -23.07 13.90 3.86
C LEU A 196 -21.87 14.66 4.45
N PHE A 197 -21.73 14.62 5.77
CA PHE A 197 -20.65 15.29 6.51
C PHE A 197 -19.74 14.30 7.25
N ALA A 198 -19.85 13.01 6.94
CA ALA A 198 -19.11 11.94 7.59
C ALA A 198 -17.88 11.58 6.77
N SER A 199 -16.86 12.44 6.83
CA SER A 199 -15.58 12.09 6.21
C SER A 199 -14.78 11.19 7.13
N SER A 200 -14.35 10.06 6.62
CA SER A 200 -13.43 9.17 7.34
C SER A 200 -12.56 8.36 6.40
N THR A 201 -11.45 7.85 6.92
CA THR A 201 -10.57 6.91 6.19
C THR A 201 -9.79 6.05 7.17
N PHE A 202 -9.34 4.89 6.70
CA PHE A 202 -8.36 4.08 7.39
C PHE A 202 -6.98 4.35 6.77
N PHE A 203 -6.07 4.86 7.57
CA PHE A 203 -4.73 5.18 7.13
C PHE A 203 -3.75 5.01 8.29
N ASP A 204 -2.58 4.47 8.03
CA ASP A 204 -1.49 4.35 9.00
C ASP A 204 -1.90 3.63 10.31
N ASN A 205 -2.63 2.50 10.15
CA ASN A 205 -3.21 1.68 11.23
C ASN A 205 -4.14 2.44 12.20
N ALA A 206 -4.72 3.52 11.75
CA ALA A 206 -5.69 4.30 12.51
C ALA A 206 -6.86 4.74 11.62
N VAL A 207 -7.93 5.14 12.25
CA VAL A 207 -9.08 5.77 11.60
C VAL A 207 -8.97 7.28 11.76
N TYR A 208 -9.03 8.00 10.65
CA TYR A 208 -9.19 9.46 10.64
C TYR A 208 -10.65 9.76 10.35
N LEU A 209 -11.24 10.64 11.12
CA LEU A 209 -12.64 11.04 10.92
C LEU A 209 -12.84 12.52 11.29
N THR A 210 -13.92 13.11 10.78
CA THR A 210 -14.24 14.50 10.98
C THR A 210 -15.55 14.69 11.74
N GLN A 211 -15.61 15.78 12.52
CA GLN A 211 -16.84 16.31 13.10
C GLN A 211 -16.84 17.84 12.92
N GLY A 212 -17.75 18.39 12.14
CA GLY A 212 -17.76 19.78 11.76
C GLY A 212 -16.43 20.18 11.10
N SER A 213 -15.73 21.18 11.64
CA SER A 213 -14.40 21.62 11.18
C SER A 213 -13.24 20.86 11.80
N GLN A 214 -13.49 19.88 12.64
CA GLN A 214 -12.48 19.16 13.42
C GLN A 214 -12.09 17.84 12.79
N LEU A 215 -10.79 17.51 12.84
CA LEU A 215 -10.21 16.24 12.42
C LEU A 215 -9.70 15.48 13.63
N PHE A 216 -10.12 14.23 13.74
CA PHE A 216 -9.72 13.30 14.79
C PHE A 216 -8.93 12.12 14.21
N ARG A 217 -8.02 11.60 15.03
CA ARG A 217 -7.39 10.29 14.83
C ARG A 217 -7.86 9.33 15.92
N VAL A 218 -8.36 8.17 15.52
CA VAL A 218 -8.84 7.10 16.38
C VAL A 218 -7.98 5.87 16.16
N GLU A 219 -7.27 5.45 17.19
CA GLU A 219 -6.43 4.26 17.15
C GLU A 219 -7.29 2.99 17.18
N LEU A 220 -6.75 1.88 16.68
CA LEU A 220 -7.44 0.58 16.70
C LEU A 220 -7.71 0.07 18.13
N ASP A 221 -6.98 0.57 19.14
CA ASP A 221 -7.24 0.29 20.57
C ASP A 221 -8.38 1.14 21.16
N GLY A 222 -8.99 2.03 20.34
CA GLY A 222 -10.08 2.92 20.69
C GLY A 222 -9.66 4.25 21.33
N SER A 223 -8.38 4.56 21.39
CA SER A 223 -7.90 5.87 21.86
C SER A 223 -8.21 6.94 20.81
N VAL A 224 -8.72 8.11 21.24
CA VAL A 224 -9.15 9.22 20.38
C VAL A 224 -8.27 10.44 20.63
N SER A 225 -7.81 11.08 19.57
CA SER A 225 -7.05 12.33 19.61
C SER A 225 -7.62 13.36 18.63
N LEU A 226 -7.85 14.59 19.09
CA LEU A 226 -8.10 15.72 18.20
C LEU A 226 -6.77 16.12 17.58
N LEU A 227 -6.67 16.12 16.25
CA LEU A 227 -5.48 16.52 15.52
C LEU A 227 -5.51 18.01 15.19
N ALA A 228 -6.61 18.51 14.64
CA ALA A 228 -6.75 19.90 14.21
C ALA A 228 -8.20 20.36 14.23
N ASP A 229 -8.39 21.70 14.33
CA ASP A 229 -9.64 22.39 14.09
C ASP A 229 -9.41 23.50 13.05
N TYR A 230 -10.05 23.39 11.92
CA TYR A 230 -9.86 24.28 10.76
C TYR A 230 -10.84 25.47 10.75
N ASN A 231 -11.63 25.67 11.79
CA ASN A 231 -12.52 26.83 11.90
C ASN A 231 -11.76 28.16 11.82
N ASN A 232 -10.52 28.19 12.34
CA ASN A 232 -9.65 29.35 12.33
C ASN A 232 -9.18 29.80 10.94
N ILE A 233 -9.31 28.94 9.92
CA ILE A 233 -8.99 29.24 8.51
C ILE A 233 -10.25 29.33 7.63
N GLY A 234 -11.43 29.45 8.26
CA GLY A 234 -12.69 29.66 7.57
C GLY A 234 -13.38 28.39 7.06
N VAL A 235 -12.98 27.22 7.55
CA VAL A 235 -13.68 25.96 7.30
C VAL A 235 -14.92 25.91 8.21
N ILE A 236 -16.08 25.66 7.61
CA ILE A 236 -17.36 25.52 8.31
C ILE A 236 -17.59 24.07 8.67
N ASN A 237 -17.28 23.19 7.71
CA ASN A 237 -17.53 21.77 7.81
C ASN A 237 -16.56 21.00 6.93
N LEU A 238 -16.41 19.69 7.19
CA LEU A 238 -15.66 18.74 6.35
C LEU A 238 -16.66 17.69 5.87
N HIS A 239 -16.57 17.30 4.61
CA HIS A 239 -17.60 16.45 3.98
C HIS A 239 -16.98 15.37 3.07
N HIS A 240 -17.82 14.42 2.62
CA HIS A 240 -17.54 13.33 1.69
C HIS A 240 -16.38 12.43 2.10
N ASN A 241 -15.16 12.70 1.65
CA ASN A 241 -14.04 11.76 1.77
C ASN A 241 -12.84 12.35 2.49
N ILE A 242 -12.04 11.47 3.07
CA ILE A 242 -10.63 11.68 3.35
C ILE A 242 -9.88 10.70 2.45
N ASP A 243 -9.06 11.21 1.53
CA ASP A 243 -8.32 10.39 0.57
C ASP A 243 -6.81 10.55 0.78
N THR A 244 -6.01 9.65 0.21
CA THR A 244 -4.54 9.72 0.32
C THR A 244 -3.99 10.75 -0.65
N GLY A 245 -3.17 11.69 -0.14
CA GLY A 245 -2.49 12.72 -0.92
C GLY A 245 -1.06 12.36 -1.33
N LYS A 246 -0.32 13.38 -1.77
CA LYS A 246 1.09 13.26 -2.14
C LYS A 246 1.98 12.95 -0.93
N THR A 247 1.78 13.68 0.15
CA THR A 247 2.59 13.60 1.38
C THR A 247 1.74 13.42 2.64
N GLY A 248 0.42 13.51 2.53
CA GLY A 248 -0.50 13.43 3.65
C GLY A 248 -1.88 12.94 3.24
N LEU A 249 -2.91 13.51 3.85
CA LEU A 249 -4.31 13.20 3.56
C LEU A 249 -4.97 14.39 2.86
N LEU A 250 -5.88 14.09 1.93
CA LEU A 250 -6.72 15.07 1.24
C LEU A 250 -8.07 15.11 1.94
N ILE A 251 -8.49 16.29 2.38
CA ILE A 251 -9.80 16.54 3.01
C ILE A 251 -10.58 17.58 2.21
N GLU A 252 -11.90 17.51 2.26
CA GLU A 252 -12.82 18.30 1.45
C GLU A 252 -13.63 19.27 2.35
N PRO A 253 -13.17 20.53 2.54
CA PRO A 253 -13.86 21.49 3.38
C PRO A 253 -14.93 22.31 2.63
N ASP A 254 -16.03 22.57 3.33
CA ASP A 254 -16.87 23.73 3.10
C ASP A 254 -16.24 24.96 3.70
N THR A 255 -16.15 26.03 2.93
CA THR A 255 -15.59 27.29 3.40
C THR A 255 -16.65 28.39 3.39
N THR A 256 -16.37 29.47 4.13
CA THR A 256 -17.24 30.67 4.13
C THR A 256 -17.38 31.31 2.76
N THR A 257 -16.46 31.04 1.83
CA THR A 257 -16.44 31.62 0.48
C THR A 257 -16.98 30.68 -0.59
N TYR A 258 -16.63 29.40 -0.51
CA TYR A 258 -17.02 28.39 -1.50
C TYR A 258 -17.49 27.11 -0.82
N PHE A 259 -18.61 26.60 -1.28
CA PHE A 259 -19.21 25.35 -0.86
C PHE A 259 -18.67 24.23 -1.75
N GLU A 260 -18.27 23.10 -1.16
CA GLU A 260 -17.85 21.87 -1.84
C GLU A 260 -16.95 22.07 -3.10
N SER A 261 -15.94 22.93 -2.99
CA SER A 261 -15.02 23.22 -4.10
C SER A 261 -13.59 23.57 -3.68
N VAL A 262 -13.23 23.22 -2.44
CA VAL A 262 -11.88 23.36 -1.90
C VAL A 262 -11.39 21.99 -1.46
N ILE A 263 -10.11 21.71 -1.65
CA ILE A 263 -9.42 20.52 -1.12
C ILE A 263 -8.19 21.01 -0.34
N LEU A 264 -7.98 20.46 0.85
CA LEU A 264 -6.75 20.68 1.62
C LEU A 264 -5.95 19.37 1.66
N GLU A 265 -4.66 19.45 1.41
CA GLU A 265 -3.75 18.39 1.81
C GLU A 265 -3.20 18.72 3.19
N ILE A 266 -3.27 17.74 4.09
CA ILE A 266 -2.88 17.89 5.48
C ILE A 266 -1.86 16.85 5.88
N ASN A 267 -1.01 17.20 6.85
CA ASN A 267 -0.11 16.25 7.49
C ASN A 267 -0.93 15.28 8.38
N SER A 268 -0.79 13.98 8.16
CA SER A 268 -1.52 12.94 8.91
C SER A 268 -1.10 12.85 10.39
N SER A 269 0.06 13.35 10.77
CA SER A 269 0.55 13.26 12.15
C SER A 269 0.03 14.36 13.07
N ASP A 270 -0.22 15.56 12.56
CA ASP A 270 -0.57 16.74 13.36
C ASP A 270 -1.71 17.61 12.76
N GLY A 271 -2.25 17.23 11.59
CA GLY A 271 -3.33 17.94 10.91
C GLY A 271 -2.94 19.29 10.28
N THR A 272 -1.66 19.65 10.24
CA THR A 272 -1.25 20.91 9.61
C THR A 272 -1.53 20.91 8.11
N VAL A 273 -2.01 22.06 7.58
CA VAL A 273 -2.28 22.21 6.14
C VAL A 273 -0.97 22.31 5.38
N LEU A 274 -0.76 21.42 4.43
CA LEU A 274 0.41 21.35 3.55
C LEU A 274 0.14 22.08 2.23
N ASN A 275 -1.05 21.86 1.64
CA ASN A 275 -1.46 22.44 0.36
C ASN A 275 -2.94 22.79 0.35
N THR A 276 -3.31 23.76 -0.51
CA THR A 276 -4.70 24.13 -0.78
C THR A 276 -4.96 24.12 -2.28
N PHE A 277 -6.04 23.45 -2.68
CA PHE A 277 -6.53 23.43 -4.06
C PHE A 277 -7.94 24.04 -4.07
N ASN A 278 -8.03 25.30 -4.48
CA ASN A 278 -9.29 25.99 -4.62
C ASN A 278 -9.77 25.87 -6.07
N MET A 279 -10.71 24.96 -6.33
CA MET A 279 -11.21 24.67 -7.67
C MET A 279 -11.94 25.85 -8.29
N ALA A 280 -12.60 26.67 -7.47
CA ALA A 280 -13.25 27.91 -7.95
C ALA A 280 -12.22 28.88 -8.54
N SER A 281 -11.08 29.07 -7.86
CA SER A 281 -10.00 29.93 -8.33
C SER A 281 -9.30 29.36 -9.57
N ILE A 282 -9.03 28.05 -9.58
CA ILE A 282 -8.36 27.35 -10.69
C ILE A 282 -9.21 27.43 -11.97
N ILE A 283 -10.49 27.13 -11.86
CA ILE A 283 -11.42 27.15 -12.99
C ILE A 283 -11.67 28.58 -13.48
N SER A 284 -11.86 29.55 -12.55
CA SER A 284 -12.01 30.96 -12.91
C SER A 284 -10.80 31.50 -13.67
N ALA A 285 -9.60 31.17 -13.22
CA ALA A 285 -8.35 31.59 -13.90
C ALA A 285 -8.27 31.02 -15.33
N ALA A 286 -8.63 29.74 -15.52
CA ALA A 286 -8.66 29.11 -16.85
C ALA A 286 -9.72 29.74 -17.77
N MET A 287 -10.89 30.09 -17.24
CA MET A 287 -11.97 30.75 -17.97
C MET A 287 -11.56 32.16 -18.42
N ILE A 288 -11.02 32.99 -17.50
CA ILE A 288 -10.53 34.33 -17.81
C ILE A 288 -9.44 34.29 -18.88
N ALA A 289 -8.45 33.38 -18.70
CA ALA A 289 -7.37 33.21 -19.68
C ALA A 289 -7.87 32.77 -21.08
N GLY A 290 -9.01 32.11 -21.14
CA GLY A 290 -9.66 31.70 -22.38
C GLY A 290 -10.70 32.68 -22.93
N GLY A 291 -10.95 33.80 -22.24
CA GLY A 291 -11.89 34.85 -22.65
C GLY A 291 -13.35 34.60 -22.25
N ASP A 292 -13.63 33.60 -21.39
CA ASP A 292 -14.97 33.35 -20.85
C ASP A 292 -15.16 34.06 -19.50
N ASP A 293 -16.40 34.39 -19.15
CA ASP A 293 -16.76 35.02 -17.89
C ASP A 293 -17.03 33.96 -16.82
N PRO A 294 -16.19 33.88 -15.75
CA PRO A 294 -16.38 32.89 -14.68
C PRO A 294 -17.70 33.00 -13.95
N SER A 295 -18.29 34.19 -13.85
CA SER A 295 -19.57 34.40 -13.16
C SER A 295 -20.74 33.63 -13.77
N GLN A 296 -20.58 33.11 -14.99
CA GLN A 296 -21.55 32.27 -15.68
C GLN A 296 -21.49 30.78 -15.24
N PHE A 297 -20.46 30.38 -14.46
CA PHE A 297 -20.21 28.98 -14.14
C PHE A 297 -19.76 28.73 -12.70
N VAL A 298 -18.98 29.61 -12.10
CA VAL A 298 -18.43 29.52 -10.74
C VAL A 298 -19.27 30.40 -9.81
N PHE A 299 -19.81 29.81 -8.74
CA PHE A 299 -20.69 30.51 -7.83
C PHE A 299 -20.16 30.41 -6.37
N PRO A 300 -20.27 31.51 -5.58
CA PRO A 300 -19.87 31.48 -4.17
C PRO A 300 -20.91 30.79 -3.30
N THR A 301 -20.54 30.53 -2.05
CA THR A 301 -21.45 30.05 -0.99
C THR A 301 -22.71 30.91 -0.93
N PRO A 302 -23.92 30.34 -0.76
CA PRO A 302 -24.18 28.94 -0.40
C PRO A 302 -24.46 28.02 -1.59
N THR A 303 -24.02 28.37 -2.80
CA THR A 303 -24.35 27.61 -4.01
C THR A 303 -23.40 26.44 -4.18
N ASP A 304 -23.95 25.24 -4.23
CA ASP A 304 -23.22 23.99 -4.48
C ASP A 304 -23.06 23.75 -6.00
N TRP A 305 -22.23 24.57 -6.62
CA TRP A 305 -22.03 24.58 -8.07
C TRP A 305 -21.10 23.50 -8.58
N PHE A 306 -20.18 23.03 -7.73
CA PHE A 306 -19.12 22.11 -8.09
C PHE A 306 -19.37 20.71 -7.50
N HIS A 307 -19.68 20.64 -6.22
CA HIS A 307 -19.94 19.43 -5.48
C HIS A 307 -18.80 18.40 -5.61
N ASN A 308 -17.63 18.73 -5.05
CA ASN A 308 -16.56 17.75 -4.99
C ASN A 308 -16.94 16.62 -4.04
N ASN A 309 -16.75 15.39 -4.50
CA ASN A 309 -17.18 14.18 -3.79
C ASN A 309 -16.17 13.03 -3.94
N GLY A 310 -14.91 13.37 -4.11
CA GLY A 310 -13.80 12.45 -4.16
C GLY A 310 -12.60 13.00 -4.92
N VAL A 311 -11.43 12.65 -4.43
CA VAL A 311 -10.17 13.13 -4.96
C VAL A 311 -9.19 11.96 -5.08
N ALA A 312 -8.44 11.90 -6.17
CA ALA A 312 -7.37 10.92 -6.34
C ALA A 312 -6.06 11.64 -6.69
N TYR A 313 -5.02 11.40 -5.91
CA TYR A 313 -3.67 11.81 -6.26
C TYR A 313 -3.03 10.77 -7.18
N ASN A 314 -2.68 11.17 -8.40
CA ASN A 314 -1.96 10.31 -9.33
C ASN A 314 -0.44 10.54 -9.20
N ARG A 315 0.24 9.58 -8.59
CA ARG A 315 1.68 9.64 -8.41
C ARG A 315 2.47 9.54 -9.71
N ALA A 316 1.89 8.88 -10.73
CA ALA A 316 2.57 8.63 -12.00
C ALA A 316 2.88 9.93 -12.76
N ASP A 317 2.04 10.94 -12.65
CA ASP A 317 2.22 12.19 -13.39
C ASP A 317 2.09 13.45 -12.51
N ASP A 318 2.20 13.27 -11.19
CA ASP A 318 2.10 14.32 -10.16
C ASP A 318 0.87 15.21 -10.38
N SER A 319 -0.29 14.58 -10.44
CA SER A 319 -1.55 15.27 -10.69
C SER A 319 -2.63 14.92 -9.67
N LEU A 320 -3.59 15.83 -9.55
CA LEU A 320 -4.77 15.65 -8.72
C LEU A 320 -6.00 15.52 -9.60
N ILE A 321 -6.75 14.43 -9.45
CA ILE A 321 -8.01 14.20 -10.14
C ILE A 321 -9.15 14.46 -9.16
N VAL A 322 -9.99 15.43 -9.46
CA VAL A 322 -11.10 15.85 -8.62
C VAL A 322 -12.42 15.50 -9.32
N SER A 323 -13.30 14.83 -8.58
CA SER A 323 -14.65 14.55 -9.03
C SER A 323 -15.58 15.70 -8.65
N SER A 324 -16.21 16.31 -9.65
CA SER A 324 -17.35 17.21 -9.47
C SER A 324 -18.62 16.50 -9.91
N ARG A 325 -19.50 16.14 -8.98
CA ARG A 325 -20.77 15.48 -9.30
C ARG A 325 -21.61 16.31 -10.26
N GLU A 326 -21.63 17.61 -10.08
CA GLU A 326 -22.42 18.52 -10.91
C GLU A 326 -21.86 18.65 -12.33
N ASN A 327 -20.54 18.48 -12.53
CA ASN A 327 -19.91 18.84 -13.79
C ASN A 327 -19.16 17.67 -14.47
N PHE A 328 -18.00 17.28 -13.92
CA PHE A 328 -17.00 16.45 -14.61
C PHE A 328 -15.97 15.85 -13.64
N LEU A 329 -15.07 15.04 -14.16
CA LEU A 329 -13.75 14.78 -13.58
C LEU A 329 -12.76 15.79 -14.15
N ILE A 330 -11.97 16.42 -13.31
CA ILE A 330 -10.94 17.39 -13.70
C ILE A 330 -9.58 16.94 -13.14
N CYS A 331 -8.59 16.90 -14.01
CA CYS A 331 -7.21 16.66 -13.61
C CYS A 331 -6.41 17.95 -13.66
N ILE A 332 -5.72 18.24 -12.59
CA ILE A 332 -4.82 19.40 -12.47
C ILE A 332 -3.41 18.95 -12.14
N ASP A 333 -2.44 19.64 -12.64
CA ASP A 333 -1.04 19.52 -12.21
C ASP A 333 -0.90 19.91 -10.74
N TYR A 334 -0.25 19.06 -9.96
CA TYR A 334 -0.20 19.21 -8.51
C TYR A 334 0.53 20.49 -8.06
N GLU A 335 1.62 20.86 -8.72
CA GLU A 335 2.43 22.02 -8.33
C GLU A 335 1.93 23.34 -8.96
N THR A 336 1.63 23.31 -10.27
CA THR A 336 1.27 24.52 -11.01
C THR A 336 -0.20 24.87 -10.98
N ARG A 337 -1.07 23.92 -10.56
CA ARG A 337 -2.54 24.02 -10.61
C ARG A 337 -3.11 24.13 -12.05
N ALA A 338 -2.29 23.92 -13.06
CA ALA A 338 -2.74 23.97 -14.44
C ALA A 338 -3.70 22.79 -14.73
N ILE A 339 -4.79 23.09 -15.45
CA ILE A 339 -5.72 22.02 -15.90
C ILE A 339 -5.03 21.19 -16.98
N LYS A 340 -4.90 19.89 -16.75
CA LYS A 340 -4.33 18.91 -17.69
C LYS A 340 -5.40 18.38 -18.64
N TRP A 341 -6.53 17.92 -18.09
CA TRP A 341 -7.67 17.40 -18.86
C TRP A 341 -8.97 17.47 -18.06
N ILE A 342 -10.10 17.37 -18.79
CA ILE A 342 -11.46 17.25 -18.25
C ILE A 342 -12.14 16.08 -18.94
N LEU A 343 -12.76 15.18 -18.16
CA LEU A 343 -13.61 14.09 -18.65
C LEU A 343 -15.01 14.22 -18.05
N GLY A 344 -16.00 14.36 -18.90
CA GLY A 344 -17.40 14.50 -18.46
C GLY A 344 -18.36 14.58 -19.64
N ASP A 345 -19.64 14.66 -19.32
CA ASP A 345 -20.71 14.73 -20.29
C ASP A 345 -20.67 16.08 -21.06
N PRO A 346 -20.50 16.05 -22.42
CA PRO A 346 -20.44 17.26 -23.24
C PRO A 346 -21.78 17.97 -23.39
N THR A 347 -22.87 17.39 -22.93
CA THR A 347 -24.21 18.02 -22.94
C THR A 347 -24.46 18.92 -21.72
N LYS A 348 -23.59 18.85 -20.71
CA LYS A 348 -23.61 19.72 -19.52
C LYS A 348 -23.13 21.15 -19.80
N LYS A 349 -23.47 22.07 -18.92
CA LYS A 349 -23.17 23.52 -18.98
C LYS A 349 -21.69 23.84 -19.25
N TRP A 350 -20.77 23.13 -18.62
CA TRP A 350 -19.33 23.38 -18.71
C TRP A 350 -18.78 23.34 -20.14
N TYR A 351 -19.35 22.48 -20.99
CA TYR A 351 -18.89 22.28 -22.36
C TYR A 351 -19.20 23.46 -23.29
N GLN A 352 -20.08 24.37 -22.87
CA GLN A 352 -20.40 25.59 -23.62
C GLN A 352 -19.23 26.59 -23.57
N PHE A 353 -18.35 26.50 -22.59
CA PHE A 353 -17.20 27.41 -22.42
C PHE A 353 -15.98 26.92 -23.21
N PRO A 354 -15.53 27.65 -24.27
CA PRO A 354 -14.35 27.27 -25.06
C PRO A 354 -13.09 27.13 -24.19
N SER A 355 -12.96 27.96 -23.15
CA SER A 355 -11.85 27.96 -22.20
C SER A 355 -11.72 26.65 -21.42
N LEU A 356 -12.82 25.94 -21.13
CA LEU A 356 -12.83 24.65 -20.48
C LEU A 356 -12.86 23.50 -21.49
N ARG A 357 -13.65 23.62 -22.55
CA ARG A 357 -13.78 22.59 -23.58
C ARG A 357 -12.45 22.24 -24.26
N LYS A 358 -11.49 23.17 -24.34
CA LYS A 358 -10.14 22.87 -24.89
C LYS A 358 -9.38 21.77 -24.14
N PHE A 359 -9.74 21.52 -22.87
CA PHE A 359 -9.16 20.47 -22.04
C PHE A 359 -9.95 19.15 -22.09
N ALA A 360 -11.08 19.12 -22.79
CA ALA A 360 -11.94 17.95 -22.84
C ALA A 360 -11.24 16.75 -23.49
N LEU A 361 -11.38 15.59 -22.85
CA LEU A 361 -11.13 14.29 -23.48
C LEU A 361 -12.40 13.88 -24.23
N ALA A 362 -12.27 13.49 -25.47
CA ALA A 362 -13.35 12.88 -26.23
C ALA A 362 -13.56 11.45 -25.72
N VAL A 363 -14.82 11.02 -25.63
CA VAL A 363 -15.13 9.64 -25.27
C VAL A 363 -15.10 8.79 -26.54
N ALA A 364 -14.37 7.68 -26.52
CA ALA A 364 -14.23 6.78 -27.66
C ALA A 364 -15.59 6.21 -28.10
N PRO A 365 -15.79 5.89 -29.39
CA PRO A 365 -17.03 5.26 -29.88
C PRO A 365 -17.34 3.97 -29.08
N GLY A 366 -18.57 3.85 -28.58
CA GLY A 366 -19.00 2.72 -27.75
C GLY A 366 -18.73 2.87 -26.25
N SER A 367 -17.97 3.88 -25.82
CA SER A 367 -17.77 4.24 -24.44
C SER A 367 -18.79 5.29 -23.97
N LEU A 368 -19.00 5.42 -22.67
CA LEU A 368 -19.87 6.42 -22.06
C LEU A 368 -19.08 7.39 -21.18
N ALA A 369 -19.43 8.68 -21.22
CA ALA A 369 -18.90 9.65 -20.28
C ALA A 369 -19.46 9.38 -18.87
N PRO A 370 -18.66 9.53 -17.80
CA PRO A 370 -19.17 9.46 -16.44
C PRO A 370 -20.08 10.66 -16.14
N ILE A 371 -21.20 10.42 -15.44
CA ILE A 371 -22.15 11.46 -15.03
C ILE A 371 -22.61 11.25 -13.59
N GLY A 372 -22.63 12.35 -12.80
CA GLY A 372 -22.99 12.30 -11.38
C GLY A 372 -22.07 11.40 -10.56
N GLN A 373 -20.85 11.23 -10.98
CA GLN A 373 -19.89 10.24 -10.53
C GLN A 373 -19.34 10.50 -9.13
N HIS A 374 -18.83 9.42 -8.49
CA HIS A 374 -18.18 9.41 -7.18
C HIS A 374 -16.89 8.59 -7.21
N ALA A 375 -16.09 8.73 -6.16
CA ALA A 375 -14.93 7.90 -5.83
C ALA A 375 -13.96 7.66 -7.01
N PRO A 376 -13.34 8.71 -7.57
CA PRO A 376 -12.29 8.52 -8.57
C PRO A 376 -11.09 7.83 -7.92
N SER A 377 -10.46 6.90 -8.64
CA SER A 377 -9.23 6.24 -8.21
C SER A 377 -8.39 5.85 -9.41
N ILE A 378 -7.10 5.61 -9.19
CA ILE A 378 -6.17 5.16 -10.22
C ILE A 378 -5.84 3.69 -9.94
N THR A 379 -6.03 2.86 -10.95
CA THR A 379 -5.74 1.42 -10.88
C THR A 379 -4.25 1.13 -11.07
N PHE A 380 -3.81 -0.08 -10.74
CA PHE A 380 -2.40 -0.49 -10.84
C PHE A 380 -1.85 -0.39 -12.27
N ASP A 381 -2.69 -0.56 -13.28
CA ASP A 381 -2.35 -0.38 -14.71
C ASP A 381 -2.61 1.06 -15.21
N GLN A 382 -2.67 2.04 -14.30
CA GLN A 382 -2.88 3.47 -14.57
C GLN A 382 -4.21 3.80 -15.26
N GLY A 383 -5.21 2.94 -15.15
CA GLY A 383 -6.58 3.23 -15.55
C GLY A 383 -7.26 4.18 -14.56
N LEU A 384 -8.11 5.06 -15.08
CA LEU A 384 -9.00 5.87 -14.26
C LEU A 384 -10.25 5.06 -13.93
N MET A 385 -10.45 4.78 -12.64
CA MET A 385 -11.63 4.10 -12.12
C MET A 385 -12.58 5.12 -11.51
N VAL A 386 -13.88 4.94 -11.70
CA VAL A 386 -14.91 5.83 -11.16
C VAL A 386 -16.23 5.11 -11.00
N TYR A 387 -17.00 5.46 -9.99
CA TYR A 387 -18.38 5.02 -9.86
C TYR A 387 -19.31 6.01 -10.57
N ASP A 388 -19.92 5.59 -11.69
CA ASP A 388 -20.81 6.40 -12.51
C ASP A 388 -22.26 6.22 -12.06
N ASN A 389 -22.81 7.22 -11.35
CA ASN A 389 -24.16 7.16 -10.80
C ASN A 389 -25.28 7.47 -11.82
N GLY A 390 -24.92 7.84 -13.04
CA GLY A 390 -25.90 8.09 -14.09
C GLY A 390 -26.76 9.35 -13.89
N GLN A 391 -26.41 10.24 -12.95
CA GLN A 391 -27.25 11.38 -12.61
C GLN A 391 -26.85 12.66 -13.31
N LYS A 392 -27.85 13.33 -13.90
CA LYS A 392 -27.68 14.69 -14.42
C LYS A 392 -27.35 15.68 -13.31
N SER A 393 -26.83 16.85 -13.68
CA SER A 393 -26.63 17.96 -12.73
C SER A 393 -27.96 18.39 -12.11
N GLN A 394 -27.92 18.66 -10.80
CA GLN A 394 -29.05 19.23 -10.08
C GLN A 394 -29.02 20.77 -10.10
N PHE A 395 -27.84 21.34 -10.31
CA PHE A 395 -27.63 22.78 -10.25
C PHE A 395 -27.42 23.42 -11.64
N GLN A 396 -26.63 22.79 -12.52
CA GLN A 396 -26.25 23.38 -13.79
C GLN A 396 -27.38 23.29 -14.85
N ASN A 397 -27.41 24.28 -15.77
CA ASN A 397 -28.35 24.30 -16.89
C ASN A 397 -27.60 24.67 -18.21
N PRO A 398 -27.56 23.78 -19.21
CA PRO A 398 -28.23 22.48 -19.26
C PRO A 398 -27.62 21.46 -18.26
N PRO A 399 -28.48 20.56 -17.72
CA PRO A 399 -28.07 19.62 -16.67
C PRO A 399 -27.31 18.41 -17.17
N GLY A 400 -27.25 18.19 -18.49
CA GLY A 400 -26.66 17.01 -19.09
C GLY A 400 -27.61 15.81 -19.17
N ASP A 401 -27.05 14.68 -19.59
CA ASP A 401 -27.75 13.41 -19.72
C ASP A 401 -28.06 12.76 -18.36
N GLN A 402 -29.03 11.84 -18.37
CA GLN A 402 -29.37 10.99 -17.23
C GLN A 402 -29.53 9.54 -17.68
N ARG A 403 -29.08 8.61 -16.85
CA ARG A 403 -29.26 7.17 -17.04
C ARG A 403 -30.04 6.57 -15.87
N ASP A 404 -30.88 5.57 -16.12
CA ASP A 404 -31.67 4.88 -15.11
C ASP A 404 -30.90 3.75 -14.39
N TYR A 405 -29.61 3.64 -14.68
CA TYR A 405 -28.72 2.64 -14.09
C TYR A 405 -27.38 3.28 -13.71
N VAL A 406 -26.66 2.61 -12.82
CA VAL A 406 -25.31 2.97 -12.40
C VAL A 406 -24.31 1.94 -12.87
N SER A 407 -23.05 2.34 -13.00
CA SER A 407 -21.99 1.42 -13.37
C SER A 407 -20.62 1.94 -12.90
N PRO A 408 -19.92 1.20 -12.02
CA PRO A 408 -18.47 1.37 -11.92
C PRO A 408 -17.82 1.21 -13.30
N ARG A 409 -16.94 2.14 -13.66
CA ARG A 409 -16.28 2.17 -14.99
C ARG A 409 -14.79 2.37 -14.84
N LYS A 410 -14.03 1.76 -15.75
CA LYS A 410 -12.61 1.97 -15.91
C LYS A 410 -12.31 2.53 -17.29
N TYR A 411 -11.48 3.57 -17.32
CA TYR A 411 -11.04 4.22 -18.56
C TYR A 411 -9.53 4.14 -18.70
N THR A 412 -9.07 3.91 -19.91
CA THR A 412 -7.71 4.27 -20.34
C THR A 412 -7.73 5.64 -20.99
N LEU A 413 -6.73 6.46 -20.72
CA LEU A 413 -6.65 7.84 -21.18
C LEU A 413 -5.49 8.01 -22.18
N ASP A 414 -5.81 8.29 -23.44
CA ASP A 414 -4.84 8.78 -24.42
C ASP A 414 -4.79 10.31 -24.33
N LEU A 415 -3.83 10.84 -23.59
CA LEU A 415 -3.69 12.28 -23.37
C LEU A 415 -3.15 13.02 -24.61
N VAL A 416 -2.48 12.33 -25.52
CA VAL A 416 -1.98 12.91 -26.79
C VAL A 416 -3.13 13.02 -27.78
N GLY A 417 -3.86 11.93 -28.00
CA GLY A 417 -5.06 11.90 -28.84
C GLY A 417 -6.28 12.56 -28.21
N LYS A 418 -6.21 12.91 -26.92
CA LYS A 418 -7.32 13.44 -26.10
C LYS A 418 -8.56 12.55 -26.14
N VAL A 419 -8.38 11.25 -25.92
CA VAL A 419 -9.46 10.26 -25.92
C VAL A 419 -9.48 9.46 -24.65
N ALA A 420 -10.66 9.32 -24.04
CA ALA A 420 -10.94 8.39 -22.96
C ALA A 420 -11.70 7.18 -23.51
N THR A 421 -11.15 5.99 -23.28
CA THR A 421 -11.77 4.73 -23.73
C THR A 421 -12.19 3.93 -22.51
N GLU A 422 -13.49 3.63 -22.41
CA GLU A 422 -14.00 2.71 -21.37
C GLU A 422 -13.55 1.29 -21.73
N VAL A 423 -12.78 0.68 -20.82
CA VAL A 423 -12.22 -0.67 -21.03
C VAL A 423 -12.88 -1.74 -20.15
N TRP A 424 -13.63 -1.31 -19.13
CA TRP A 424 -14.35 -2.20 -18.23
C TRP A 424 -15.51 -1.48 -17.52
N ASN A 425 -16.59 -2.24 -17.22
CA ASN A 425 -17.70 -1.80 -16.37
C ASN A 425 -18.37 -2.97 -15.65
N TYR A 426 -19.17 -2.67 -14.59
CA TYR A 426 -19.89 -3.67 -13.82
C TYR A 426 -21.24 -3.13 -13.28
N PRO A 427 -22.31 -3.95 -13.21
CA PRO A 427 -22.47 -5.20 -13.96
C PRO A 427 -22.75 -4.89 -15.44
N ALA A 428 -22.30 -5.77 -16.32
CA ALA A 428 -22.46 -5.57 -17.76
C ALA A 428 -23.93 -5.48 -18.22
N ASN A 429 -24.86 -6.02 -17.43
CA ASN A 429 -26.32 -5.95 -17.71
C ASN A 429 -26.98 -4.64 -17.26
N GLN A 430 -26.23 -3.73 -16.62
CA GLN A 430 -26.70 -2.39 -16.23
C GLN A 430 -28.04 -2.39 -15.45
N SER A 431 -28.18 -3.32 -14.50
CA SER A 431 -29.44 -3.60 -13.80
C SER A 431 -29.57 -2.94 -12.42
N ILE A 432 -28.52 -2.25 -11.95
CA ILE A 432 -28.50 -1.65 -10.61
C ILE A 432 -28.80 -0.15 -10.72
N HIS A 433 -29.63 0.35 -9.79
CA HIS A 433 -29.93 1.76 -9.63
C HIS A 433 -29.49 2.19 -8.22
N SER A 434 -28.44 3.00 -8.11
CA SER A 434 -27.90 3.60 -6.89
C SER A 434 -27.49 5.05 -7.20
N PRO A 435 -28.41 6.01 -7.16
CA PRO A 435 -28.24 7.31 -7.81
C PRO A 435 -27.24 8.25 -7.13
N PHE A 436 -26.85 7.95 -5.88
CA PHE A 436 -25.96 8.79 -5.08
C PHE A 436 -24.92 7.95 -4.37
N CYS A 437 -23.81 8.61 -3.95
CA CYS A 437 -22.75 7.98 -3.19
C CYS A 437 -22.12 6.80 -3.95
N SER A 438 -21.69 5.77 -3.25
CA SER A 438 -21.12 4.54 -3.84
C SER A 438 -19.66 4.67 -4.26
N SER A 439 -18.98 3.53 -4.33
CA SER A 439 -17.57 3.51 -4.66
C SER A 439 -17.13 2.24 -5.38
N ILE A 440 -15.97 2.33 -5.99
CA ILE A 440 -15.20 1.18 -6.44
C ILE A 440 -13.71 1.46 -6.23
N TYR A 441 -13.02 0.50 -5.63
CA TYR A 441 -11.57 0.55 -5.44
C TYR A 441 -10.92 -0.76 -5.81
N GLU A 442 -9.71 -0.65 -6.38
CA GLU A 442 -8.83 -1.77 -6.67
C GLU A 442 -7.83 -1.94 -5.52
N ASP A 443 -7.77 -3.12 -4.91
CA ASP A 443 -6.83 -3.45 -3.84
C ASP A 443 -5.51 -4.02 -4.37
N ALA A 444 -5.61 -4.96 -5.28
CA ALA A 444 -4.52 -5.52 -6.06
C ALA A 444 -4.97 -5.62 -7.51
N PRO A 445 -4.09 -5.82 -8.49
CA PRO A 445 -4.48 -5.85 -9.90
C PRO A 445 -5.75 -6.70 -10.15
N TYR A 446 -6.80 -6.05 -10.63
CA TYR A 446 -8.11 -6.61 -10.95
C TYR A 446 -8.91 -7.18 -9.76
N ASN A 447 -8.50 -6.92 -8.51
CA ASN A 447 -9.29 -7.22 -7.32
C ASN A 447 -10.07 -5.99 -6.90
N TYR A 448 -11.39 -6.04 -6.95
CA TYR A 448 -12.25 -4.88 -6.72
C TYR A 448 -13.17 -5.07 -5.53
N LEU A 449 -13.31 -4.00 -4.75
CA LEU A 449 -14.43 -3.81 -3.83
C LEU A 449 -15.41 -2.81 -4.46
N ILE A 450 -16.66 -3.21 -4.59
CA ILE A 450 -17.75 -2.36 -5.12
C ILE A 450 -18.77 -2.14 -4.01
N ASP A 451 -19.14 -0.89 -3.81
CA ASP A 451 -20.18 -0.44 -2.89
C ASP A 451 -21.28 0.26 -3.68
N HIS A 452 -22.48 -0.30 -3.66
CA HIS A 452 -23.70 0.32 -4.15
C HIS A 452 -24.46 0.89 -2.96
N ALA A 453 -24.17 2.13 -2.58
CA ALA A 453 -24.57 2.70 -1.29
C ALA A 453 -26.09 2.93 -1.13
N PHE A 454 -26.82 3.11 -2.22
CA PHE A 454 -28.24 3.49 -2.17
C PHE A 454 -29.09 2.83 -3.26
N VAL A 455 -29.08 1.51 -3.29
CA VAL A 455 -29.88 0.72 -4.24
C VAL A 455 -31.38 1.00 -4.03
N ASN A 456 -32.11 1.21 -5.12
CA ASN A 456 -33.49 1.69 -5.18
C ASN A 456 -33.69 3.12 -4.66
N GLY A 457 -32.63 3.88 -4.43
CA GLY A 457 -32.71 5.27 -3.98
C GLY A 457 -33.43 6.17 -4.98
N GLY A 458 -34.13 7.19 -4.46
CA GLY A 458 -34.91 8.11 -5.30
C GLY A 458 -36.23 7.52 -5.86
N GLY A 459 -36.49 6.24 -5.59
CA GLY A 459 -37.76 5.58 -5.94
C GLY A 459 -38.93 5.90 -4.98
N PRO A 460 -40.10 5.29 -5.19
CA PRO A 460 -41.24 5.47 -4.30
C PRO A 460 -40.91 5.07 -2.86
N PRO A 461 -41.40 5.79 -1.83
CA PRO A 461 -41.08 5.49 -0.42
C PRO A 461 -41.48 4.08 0.05
N THR A 462 -42.32 3.38 -0.72
CA THR A 462 -42.77 2.01 -0.45
C THR A 462 -41.74 0.94 -0.88
N VAL A 463 -40.71 1.31 -1.63
CA VAL A 463 -39.66 0.39 -2.07
C VAL A 463 -38.51 0.48 -1.08
N PRO A 464 -38.11 -0.63 -0.44
CA PRO A 464 -36.97 -0.64 0.47
C PRO A 464 -35.69 -0.27 -0.24
N THR A 465 -34.84 0.50 0.44
CA THR A 465 -33.52 0.90 -0.02
C THR A 465 -32.43 0.11 0.69
N PHE A 466 -31.34 -0.15 -0.01
CA PHE A 466 -30.26 -1.01 0.46
C PHE A 466 -28.89 -0.43 0.10
N ALA A 467 -27.92 -0.68 0.98
CA ALA A 467 -26.51 -0.66 0.63
C ALA A 467 -26.06 -2.09 0.27
N GLN A 468 -25.22 -2.24 -0.75
CA GLN A 468 -24.75 -3.53 -1.20
C GLN A 468 -23.25 -3.50 -1.40
N LEU A 469 -22.53 -4.41 -0.69
CA LEU A 469 -21.09 -4.60 -0.79
C LEU A 469 -20.78 -5.90 -1.50
N LEU A 470 -19.89 -5.86 -2.51
CA LEU A 470 -19.44 -7.05 -3.20
C LEU A 470 -17.94 -6.99 -3.54
N GLY A 471 -17.29 -8.15 -3.51
CA GLY A 471 -15.89 -8.33 -3.90
C GLY A 471 -15.76 -9.13 -5.19
N LEU A 472 -14.93 -8.61 -6.10
CA LEU A 472 -14.50 -9.33 -7.30
C LEU A 472 -13.02 -9.67 -7.18
N ASP A 473 -12.65 -10.91 -7.54
CA ASP A 473 -11.24 -11.30 -7.62
C ASP A 473 -10.62 -10.95 -9.00
N ALA A 474 -9.34 -11.24 -9.15
CA ALA A 474 -8.59 -10.95 -10.38
C ALA A 474 -9.12 -11.66 -11.64
N LEU A 475 -9.98 -12.67 -11.49
CA LEU A 475 -10.64 -13.36 -12.60
C LEU A 475 -12.00 -12.74 -12.93
N GLY A 476 -12.43 -11.72 -12.16
CA GLY A 476 -13.76 -11.10 -12.26
C GLY A 476 -14.86 -11.94 -11.61
N GLU A 477 -14.49 -12.97 -10.84
CA GLU A 477 -15.46 -13.82 -10.13
C GLU A 477 -15.92 -13.09 -8.87
N ARG A 478 -17.24 -13.10 -8.64
CA ARG A 478 -17.81 -12.51 -7.44
C ARG A 478 -17.59 -13.44 -6.26
N ILE A 479 -16.82 -12.97 -5.26
CA ILE A 479 -16.40 -13.74 -4.10
C ILE A 479 -17.37 -13.64 -2.94
N PHE A 480 -17.98 -12.48 -2.75
CA PHE A 480 -19.08 -12.26 -1.79
C PHE A 480 -20.04 -11.18 -2.31
N TYR A 481 -21.27 -11.15 -1.76
CA TYR A 481 -22.26 -10.11 -2.04
C TYR A 481 -23.22 -9.99 -0.89
N TYR A 482 -23.16 -8.86 -0.19
CA TYR A 482 -23.96 -8.59 1.02
C TYR A 482 -24.85 -7.38 0.82
N GLN A 483 -25.99 -7.40 1.51
CA GLN A 483 -26.97 -6.33 1.47
C GLN A 483 -27.34 -5.92 2.90
N TYR A 484 -27.40 -4.61 3.11
CA TYR A 484 -27.74 -3.95 4.37
C TYR A 484 -28.92 -3.00 4.15
N PRO A 485 -29.85 -2.83 5.13
CA PRO A 485 -30.83 -1.76 5.06
C PRO A 485 -30.14 -0.40 5.09
N THR A 486 -30.66 0.59 4.37
CA THR A 486 -30.14 1.96 4.42
C THR A 486 -31.26 2.99 4.30
N MET A 487 -31.07 4.15 4.93
CA MET A 487 -31.88 5.35 4.73
C MET A 487 -30.99 6.44 4.14
N GLY A 488 -30.96 6.53 2.83
CA GLY A 488 -29.96 7.35 2.14
C GLY A 488 -28.64 6.59 2.02
N CYS A 489 -27.51 7.28 2.13
CA CYS A 489 -26.18 6.66 2.03
C CYS A 489 -25.54 6.39 3.41
N ASN A 490 -26.33 6.24 4.46
CA ASN A 490 -25.76 6.23 5.81
C ASN A 490 -25.14 4.90 6.24
N THR A 491 -25.55 3.77 5.67
CA THR A 491 -25.02 2.45 6.07
C THR A 491 -23.70 2.11 5.37
N ALA A 492 -23.57 2.44 4.09
CA ALA A 492 -22.31 2.30 3.37
C ALA A 492 -22.23 3.47 2.37
N TYR A 493 -21.54 4.53 2.75
CA TYR A 493 -21.41 5.71 1.90
C TYR A 493 -20.37 5.50 0.81
N ASN A 494 -19.22 4.96 1.22
CA ASN A 494 -18.04 4.70 0.42
C ASN A 494 -17.18 3.69 1.18
N SER A 495 -16.87 2.55 0.59
CA SER A 495 -16.17 1.47 1.27
C SER A 495 -14.84 1.19 0.59
N ILE A 496 -13.77 1.05 1.38
CA ILE A 496 -12.42 0.76 0.89
C ILE A 496 -11.91 -0.59 1.41
N PRO A 497 -11.18 -1.37 0.59
CA PRO A 497 -10.47 -2.55 1.08
C PRO A 497 -9.32 -2.13 2.00
N ILE A 498 -9.11 -2.88 3.07
CA ILE A 498 -8.01 -2.65 4.02
C ILE A 498 -7.38 -3.96 4.46
N HIS A 499 -6.18 -3.88 5.08
CA HIS A 499 -5.42 -5.03 5.55
C HIS A 499 -5.21 -4.98 7.06
N LEU A 500 -5.80 -5.94 7.78
CA LEU A 500 -5.59 -6.14 9.21
C LEU A 500 -4.94 -7.49 9.55
N GLU A 501 -4.48 -8.21 8.54
CA GLU A 501 -3.88 -9.54 8.68
C GLU A 501 -2.50 -9.50 9.32
N ASN A 502 -1.83 -8.34 9.30
CA ASN A 502 -0.47 -8.20 9.81
C ASN A 502 -0.11 -6.75 10.12
N THR A 503 -0.95 -6.07 10.90
CA THR A 503 -0.66 -4.70 11.33
C THR A 503 0.58 -4.63 12.22
N LYS A 504 1.36 -3.56 12.12
CA LYS A 504 2.58 -3.35 12.92
C LYS A 504 2.57 -1.99 13.60
N PHE A 505 3.04 -1.95 14.82
CA PHE A 505 3.14 -0.75 15.64
C PHE A 505 4.57 -0.61 16.21
N PRO A 506 5.26 0.52 15.96
CA PRO A 506 4.81 1.62 15.08
C PRO A 506 4.64 1.13 13.63
N THR A 507 3.85 1.86 12.87
CA THR A 507 3.79 1.67 11.42
C THR A 507 5.18 1.85 10.82
N VAL A 508 5.55 0.94 9.96
CA VAL A 508 6.81 1.06 9.22
C VAL A 508 6.45 1.65 7.87
N GLY A 509 6.91 2.87 7.59
CA GLY A 509 6.68 3.50 6.28
C GLY A 509 7.28 2.65 5.14
N PRO A 510 6.84 2.86 3.89
CA PRO A 510 7.31 2.10 2.74
C PRO A 510 8.83 2.18 2.64
N GLN A 511 9.50 1.05 2.69
CA GLN A 511 10.94 0.94 2.55
C GLN A 511 11.32 -0.43 2.02
N ALA A 512 12.44 -0.48 1.30
CA ALA A 512 13.05 -1.74 0.93
C ALA A 512 13.72 -2.35 2.18
N LEU A 513 13.33 -3.56 2.54
CA LEU A 513 13.82 -4.27 3.73
C LEU A 513 14.93 -5.26 3.41
N ASN A 514 15.01 -5.69 2.17
CA ASN A 514 15.94 -6.73 1.71
C ASN A 514 16.24 -6.51 0.24
N LEU A 515 17.47 -6.83 -0.15
CA LEU A 515 17.85 -7.07 -1.53
C LEU A 515 18.50 -8.45 -1.62
N SER A 516 18.14 -9.22 -2.60
CA SER A 516 18.86 -10.44 -2.97
C SER A 516 19.16 -10.44 -4.47
N THR A 517 20.40 -10.75 -4.88
CA THR A 517 20.72 -10.84 -6.29
C THR A 517 21.48 -12.11 -6.61
N ARG A 518 20.94 -12.86 -7.56
CA ARG A 518 21.56 -14.05 -8.13
C ARG A 518 22.16 -13.71 -9.49
N GLY A 519 23.42 -14.08 -9.67
CA GLY A 519 24.12 -13.90 -10.94
C GLY A 519 25.35 -14.79 -11.06
N LEU A 520 25.94 -14.83 -12.25
CA LEU A 520 27.19 -15.51 -12.49
C LEU A 520 28.34 -14.67 -11.90
N VAL A 521 29.08 -15.25 -10.95
CA VAL A 521 30.32 -14.70 -10.40
C VAL A 521 31.48 -15.26 -11.21
N SER A 522 32.34 -14.38 -11.73
CA SER A 522 33.54 -14.75 -12.46
C SER A 522 34.72 -13.88 -11.99
N VAL A 523 35.71 -13.65 -12.80
CA VAL A 523 36.93 -12.91 -12.45
C VAL A 523 36.99 -11.54 -13.12
N GLY A 524 37.80 -10.61 -12.58
CA GLY A 524 37.97 -9.25 -13.12
C GLY A 524 36.69 -8.44 -13.04
N ASP A 525 36.26 -7.85 -14.16
CA ASP A 525 35.04 -7.04 -14.23
C ASP A 525 33.72 -7.85 -14.13
N ASN A 526 33.81 -9.17 -14.24
CA ASN A 526 32.66 -10.09 -14.22
C ASN A 526 32.36 -10.67 -12.83
N VAL A 527 32.80 -10.02 -11.76
CA VAL A 527 32.41 -10.34 -10.39
C VAL A 527 31.00 -9.84 -10.14
N LEU A 528 30.29 -10.39 -9.14
CA LEU A 528 28.98 -9.91 -8.73
C LEU A 528 29.15 -8.75 -7.75
N ILE A 529 28.61 -7.59 -8.09
CA ILE A 529 28.74 -6.35 -7.30
C ILE A 529 27.37 -5.86 -6.91
N GLY A 530 27.10 -5.82 -5.60
CA GLY A 530 25.94 -5.16 -5.02
C GLY A 530 26.31 -3.75 -4.54
N GLY A 531 25.54 -2.74 -4.95
CA GLY A 531 25.63 -1.37 -4.45
C GLY A 531 24.38 -1.01 -3.66
N PHE A 532 24.52 -0.23 -2.59
CA PHE A 532 23.38 0.29 -1.84
C PHE A 532 23.72 1.63 -1.17
N ILE A 533 22.66 2.41 -0.90
CA ILE A 533 22.77 3.70 -0.21
C ILE A 533 21.96 3.63 1.09
N VAL A 534 22.61 3.95 2.19
CA VAL A 534 21.95 4.22 3.47
C VAL A 534 21.66 5.72 3.53
N THR A 535 20.38 6.11 3.55
CA THR A 535 19.92 7.50 3.70
C THR A 535 19.47 7.76 5.13
N GLY A 536 19.21 9.02 5.48
CA GLY A 536 18.76 9.41 6.81
C GLY A 536 19.89 9.86 7.73
N THR A 537 19.70 9.76 9.06
CA THR A 537 20.60 10.31 10.07
C THR A 537 21.29 9.27 10.94
N ASP A 538 20.66 8.12 11.14
CA ASP A 538 21.13 7.12 12.08
C ASP A 538 21.97 6.03 11.42
N PRO A 539 22.93 5.42 12.13
CA PRO A 539 23.60 4.23 11.63
C PRO A 539 22.61 3.07 11.44
N LYS A 540 22.79 2.31 10.36
CA LYS A 540 21.96 1.16 10.00
C LYS A 540 22.72 -0.15 10.22
N LYS A 541 22.15 -1.05 11.04
CA LYS A 541 22.71 -2.39 11.26
C LYS A 541 22.16 -3.35 10.21
N MET A 542 23.05 -4.09 9.58
CA MET A 542 22.73 -4.98 8.45
C MET A 542 23.43 -6.32 8.55
N ILE A 543 22.83 -7.35 7.98
CA ILE A 543 23.48 -8.60 7.61
C ILE A 543 23.69 -8.60 6.11
N LEU A 544 24.91 -8.92 5.71
CA LEU A 544 25.31 -9.11 4.32
C LEU A 544 25.78 -10.55 4.17
N ARG A 545 25.31 -11.29 3.17
CA ARG A 545 25.75 -12.66 2.95
C ARG A 545 25.94 -12.99 1.46
N ALA A 546 26.81 -13.97 1.19
CA ALA A 546 27.04 -14.49 -0.13
C ALA A 546 26.89 -16.02 -0.09
N LEU A 547 25.97 -16.52 -0.89
CA LEU A 547 25.64 -17.93 -0.97
C LEU A 547 26.08 -18.52 -2.30
N GLY A 548 26.43 -19.79 -2.29
CA GLY A 548 26.86 -20.53 -3.48
C GLY A 548 26.49 -22.02 -3.38
N PRO A 549 27.17 -22.82 -2.57
CA PRO A 549 26.93 -24.27 -2.48
C PRO A 549 25.49 -24.64 -2.14
N SER A 550 24.83 -23.90 -1.24
CA SER A 550 23.45 -24.16 -0.83
C SER A 550 22.43 -23.99 -1.97
N LEU A 551 22.78 -23.22 -3.01
CA LEU A 551 21.92 -23.01 -4.18
C LEU A 551 21.72 -24.31 -5.00
N SER A 552 22.62 -25.29 -4.88
CA SER A 552 22.47 -26.60 -5.52
C SER A 552 21.24 -27.36 -5.02
N GLY A 553 20.84 -27.15 -3.76
CA GLY A 553 19.61 -27.70 -3.17
C GLY A 553 18.33 -27.24 -3.86
N PHE A 554 18.39 -26.14 -4.62
CA PHE A 554 17.31 -25.58 -5.43
C PHE A 554 17.38 -25.99 -6.91
N GLY A 555 18.18 -26.98 -7.25
CA GLY A 555 18.29 -27.53 -8.60
C GLY A 555 19.20 -26.75 -9.54
N LEU A 556 19.99 -25.79 -9.03
CA LEU A 556 20.96 -25.05 -9.83
C LEU A 556 22.26 -25.86 -10.00
N SER A 557 22.78 -25.85 -11.21
CA SER A 557 24.12 -26.42 -11.56
C SER A 557 25.12 -25.33 -11.77
N GLY A 558 26.41 -25.63 -11.56
CA GLY A 558 27.47 -24.62 -11.74
C GLY A 558 27.48 -23.52 -10.69
N VAL A 559 27.03 -23.82 -9.47
CA VAL A 559 27.02 -22.88 -8.35
C VAL A 559 28.44 -22.53 -7.91
N LEU A 560 28.63 -21.33 -7.35
CA LEU A 560 29.88 -20.90 -6.76
C LEU A 560 30.22 -21.79 -5.56
N THR A 561 31.41 -22.39 -5.56
CA THR A 561 31.76 -23.42 -4.57
C THR A 561 32.17 -22.85 -3.22
N ASP A 562 32.72 -21.65 -3.22
CA ASP A 562 33.27 -21.01 -2.02
C ASP A 562 33.22 -19.47 -2.21
N PRO A 563 32.10 -18.82 -1.83
CA PRO A 563 31.90 -17.38 -2.01
C PRO A 563 32.61 -16.55 -0.95
N VAL A 564 33.39 -15.57 -1.37
CA VAL A 564 34.05 -14.56 -0.52
C VAL A 564 33.33 -13.21 -0.68
N LEU A 565 32.94 -12.61 0.44
CA LEU A 565 32.23 -11.33 0.52
C LEU A 565 33.18 -10.23 1.02
N SER A 566 33.21 -9.09 0.32
CA SER A 566 33.93 -7.88 0.75
C SER A 566 33.05 -6.65 0.66
N VAL A 567 33.06 -5.80 1.70
CA VAL A 567 32.28 -4.57 1.81
C VAL A 567 33.20 -3.35 1.74
N TYR A 568 32.84 -2.38 0.92
CA TYR A 568 33.60 -1.15 0.70
C TYR A 568 32.72 0.08 0.95
N ASN A 569 33.31 1.15 1.47
CA ASN A 569 32.67 2.46 1.58
C ASN A 569 32.85 3.28 0.29
N SER A 570 32.29 4.49 0.24
CA SER A 570 32.38 5.42 -0.89
C SER A 570 33.81 5.87 -1.23
N SER A 571 34.77 5.74 -0.31
CA SER A 571 36.20 6.00 -0.54
C SER A 571 36.97 4.77 -1.03
N HIS A 572 36.25 3.72 -1.45
CA HIS A 572 36.82 2.42 -1.87
C HIS A 572 37.68 1.73 -0.79
N THR A 573 37.47 2.07 0.48
CA THR A 573 38.14 1.39 1.60
C THR A 573 37.33 0.17 1.97
N ARG A 574 37.97 -1.00 2.05
CA ARG A 574 37.32 -2.22 2.55
C ARG A 574 37.09 -2.12 4.04
N ILE A 575 35.82 -2.16 4.44
CA ILE A 575 35.37 -2.01 5.84
C ILE A 575 34.99 -3.33 6.51
N ALA A 576 34.68 -4.36 5.72
CA ALA A 576 34.42 -5.72 6.21
C ALA A 576 34.76 -6.73 5.12
N SER A 577 35.09 -7.94 5.51
CA SER A 577 35.25 -9.09 4.63
C SER A 577 35.01 -10.37 5.38
N ASN A 578 34.35 -11.32 4.74
CA ASN A 578 34.14 -12.65 5.29
C ASN A 578 34.25 -13.70 4.20
N ASP A 579 34.85 -14.83 4.52
CA ASP A 579 35.02 -15.99 3.67
C ASP A 579 34.12 -17.13 4.13
N ASN A 580 34.10 -17.41 5.43
CA ASN A 580 33.27 -18.44 6.04
C ASN A 580 32.45 -17.80 7.17
N TRP A 581 31.14 -17.86 7.12
CA TRP A 581 30.25 -17.07 7.97
C TRP A 581 30.48 -17.29 9.48
N GLN A 582 30.85 -18.49 9.92
CA GLN A 582 31.14 -18.77 11.32
C GLN A 582 32.42 -18.11 11.83
N SER A 583 33.28 -17.62 10.95
CA SER A 583 34.48 -16.86 11.33
C SER A 583 34.19 -15.39 11.65
N ASP A 584 32.99 -14.89 11.36
CA ASP A 584 32.58 -13.53 11.72
C ASP A 584 32.39 -13.44 13.24
N PRO A 585 32.98 -12.44 13.93
CA PRO A 585 32.82 -12.25 15.37
C PRO A 585 31.35 -12.11 15.81
N ASN A 586 30.46 -11.68 14.91
CA ASN A 586 29.05 -11.47 15.15
C ASN A 586 28.16 -12.58 14.52
N HIS A 587 28.73 -13.76 14.19
CA HIS A 587 27.96 -14.85 13.55
C HIS A 587 26.71 -15.25 14.33
N PHE A 588 26.75 -15.15 15.67
CA PHE A 588 25.58 -15.40 16.53
C PHE A 588 24.39 -14.49 16.21
N ILE A 589 24.61 -13.26 15.68
CA ILE A 589 23.54 -12.37 15.23
C ILE A 589 22.94 -12.90 13.93
N VAL A 590 23.74 -13.47 13.05
CA VAL A 590 23.29 -14.11 11.81
C VAL A 590 22.39 -15.30 12.13
N GLU A 591 22.81 -16.15 13.09
CA GLU A 591 22.03 -17.28 13.59
C GLU A 591 20.73 -16.83 14.25
N ALA A 592 20.80 -15.85 15.14
CA ALA A 592 19.64 -15.33 15.88
C ALA A 592 18.55 -14.73 14.98
N ASN A 593 18.92 -14.24 13.80
CA ASN A 593 17.97 -13.74 12.80
C ASN A 593 17.48 -14.82 11.81
N GLY A 594 17.91 -16.09 11.99
CA GLY A 594 17.55 -17.19 11.07
C GLY A 594 18.17 -17.07 9.68
N LEU A 595 19.28 -16.30 9.57
CA LEU A 595 19.94 -15.99 8.32
C LEU A 595 21.28 -16.74 8.16
N ALA A 596 21.58 -17.70 9.05
CA ALA A 596 22.80 -18.51 8.97
C ALA A 596 22.84 -19.27 7.63
N PRO A 597 23.90 -19.13 6.83
CA PRO A 597 24.08 -19.91 5.62
C PRO A 597 24.08 -21.42 5.93
N ALA A 598 23.46 -22.20 5.05
CA ALA A 598 23.34 -23.64 5.24
C ALA A 598 24.67 -24.39 5.03
N ASN A 599 25.59 -23.79 4.29
CA ASN A 599 26.93 -24.34 4.06
C ASN A 599 27.99 -23.52 4.78
N LEU A 600 28.99 -24.20 5.37
CA LEU A 600 30.04 -23.55 6.17
C LEU A 600 30.99 -22.71 5.32
N LEU A 601 31.14 -22.99 4.03
CA LEU A 601 31.95 -22.23 3.07
C LEU A 601 31.26 -20.96 2.57
N GLU A 602 30.00 -20.70 2.96
CA GLU A 602 29.28 -19.50 2.56
C GLU A 602 29.63 -18.33 3.49
N SER A 603 29.58 -17.11 2.94
CA SER A 603 29.94 -15.90 3.67
C SER A 603 28.75 -15.22 4.31
N ALA A 604 28.91 -14.69 5.53
CA ALA A 604 28.00 -13.71 6.12
C ALA A 604 28.76 -12.80 7.09
N THR A 605 28.40 -11.51 7.09
CA THR A 605 28.96 -10.52 8.03
C THR A 605 27.90 -9.56 8.53
N VAL A 606 28.07 -9.10 9.78
CA VAL A 606 27.21 -8.09 10.41
C VAL A 606 27.95 -6.76 10.41
N VAL A 607 27.36 -5.74 9.83
CA VAL A 607 27.93 -4.39 9.78
C VAL A 607 26.96 -3.35 10.34
N THR A 608 27.50 -2.28 10.91
CA THR A 608 26.74 -1.07 11.27
C THR A 608 27.30 0.08 10.48
N LEU A 609 26.47 0.63 9.59
CA LEU A 609 26.87 1.57 8.56
C LEU A 609 26.25 2.95 8.79
N ALA A 610 27.05 4.00 8.81
CA ALA A 610 26.54 5.38 8.78
C ALA A 610 25.83 5.69 7.44
N PRO A 611 24.99 6.73 7.36
CA PRO A 611 24.47 7.19 6.08
C PRO A 611 25.59 7.40 5.05
N GLY A 612 25.41 6.84 3.83
CA GLY A 612 26.42 6.87 2.77
C GLY A 612 26.20 5.77 1.73
N ALA A 613 27.06 5.77 0.69
CA ALA A 613 27.06 4.77 -0.36
C ALA A 613 28.06 3.64 -0.03
N TYR A 614 27.67 2.40 -0.31
CA TYR A 614 28.42 1.19 -0.04
C TYR A 614 28.41 0.22 -1.21
N THR A 615 29.46 -0.58 -1.31
CA THR A 615 29.59 -1.61 -2.35
C THR A 615 29.93 -2.94 -1.71
N VAL A 616 29.24 -3.99 -2.10
CA VAL A 616 29.53 -5.39 -1.75
C VAL A 616 30.04 -6.10 -2.99
N ILE A 617 31.17 -6.77 -2.88
CA ILE A 617 31.73 -7.55 -3.96
C ILE A 617 31.77 -9.02 -3.54
N VAL A 618 31.22 -9.88 -4.38
CA VAL A 618 31.28 -11.33 -4.23
C VAL A 618 32.21 -11.91 -5.27
N THR A 619 33.20 -12.67 -4.80
CA THR A 619 34.16 -13.41 -5.60
C THR A 619 34.16 -14.88 -5.18
N GLY A 620 34.68 -15.77 -6.01
CA GLY A 620 34.99 -17.12 -5.55
C GLY A 620 36.37 -17.16 -4.91
N HIS A 621 36.50 -17.94 -3.84
CA HIS A 621 37.82 -18.29 -3.29
C HIS A 621 38.69 -18.87 -4.40
N ASP A 622 39.97 -18.49 -4.43
CA ASP A 622 40.92 -18.86 -5.49
C ASP A 622 40.43 -18.53 -6.92
N ALA A 623 39.64 -17.46 -7.07
CA ALA A 623 39.10 -17.00 -8.35
C ALA A 623 38.23 -18.06 -9.08
N THR A 624 37.57 -18.93 -8.33
CA THR A 624 36.63 -19.92 -8.90
C THR A 624 35.38 -19.25 -9.41
N PRO A 625 34.87 -19.56 -10.62
CA PRO A 625 33.62 -19.02 -11.12
C PRO A 625 32.42 -19.90 -10.72
N GLY A 626 31.23 -19.32 -10.72
CA GLY A 626 29.98 -20.05 -10.48
C GLY A 626 28.78 -19.13 -10.21
N ILE A 627 27.58 -19.70 -10.18
CA ILE A 627 26.36 -18.95 -9.81
C ILE A 627 26.39 -18.67 -8.32
N GLY A 628 26.37 -17.39 -7.94
CA GLY A 628 26.31 -16.92 -6.56
C GLY A 628 25.07 -16.07 -6.30
N LEU A 629 24.74 -15.91 -5.01
CA LEU A 629 23.66 -15.05 -4.53
C LEU A 629 24.26 -14.10 -3.48
N VAL A 630 24.09 -12.80 -3.67
CA VAL A 630 24.38 -11.79 -2.64
C VAL A 630 23.07 -11.30 -2.03
N GLU A 631 23.04 -11.15 -0.71
CA GLU A 631 21.86 -10.71 0.03
C GLU A 631 22.22 -9.67 1.08
N LEU A 632 21.33 -8.70 1.23
CA LEU A 632 21.41 -7.63 2.21
C LEU A 632 20.11 -7.61 3.02
N TYR A 633 20.23 -7.57 4.34
CA TYR A 633 19.09 -7.55 5.25
C TYR A 633 19.21 -6.38 6.23
N ASP A 634 18.17 -5.56 6.29
CA ASP A 634 18.05 -4.49 7.28
C ASP A 634 17.63 -5.07 8.64
N LEU A 635 18.48 -4.92 9.66
CA LEU A 635 18.18 -5.33 11.04
C LEU A 635 17.65 -4.19 11.90
N SER A 636 17.59 -2.97 11.38
CA SER A 636 17.13 -1.78 12.08
C SER A 636 16.07 -1.01 11.26
N PRO A 637 14.94 -1.66 10.90
CA PRO A 637 13.93 -1.04 10.04
C PRO A 637 13.25 0.18 10.69
N LEU A 638 13.33 0.32 12.01
CA LEU A 638 12.75 1.43 12.77
C LEU A 638 13.70 2.62 12.97
N SER A 639 14.95 2.55 12.48
CA SER A 639 15.89 3.68 12.55
C SER A 639 15.49 4.79 11.57
N ASN A 640 15.89 6.06 11.89
CA ASN A 640 15.74 7.20 10.98
C ASN A 640 16.67 7.10 9.75
N SER A 641 16.90 5.88 9.27
CA SER A 641 17.72 5.57 8.11
C SER A 641 17.05 4.49 7.28
N LYS A 642 17.12 4.65 5.95
CA LYS A 642 16.47 3.75 4.98
C LYS A 642 17.48 3.27 3.95
N LEU A 643 17.21 2.13 3.32
CA LEU A 643 17.84 1.73 2.07
C LEU A 643 17.19 2.51 0.93
N GLY A 644 17.85 3.54 0.44
CA GLY A 644 17.32 4.45 -0.57
C GLY A 644 17.44 3.92 -2.01
N ASN A 645 18.47 3.11 -2.26
CA ASN A 645 18.74 2.50 -3.56
C ASN A 645 19.44 1.17 -3.33
N MET A 646 19.18 0.25 -4.24
CA MET A 646 19.90 -1.02 -4.33
C MET A 646 20.18 -1.30 -5.79
N SER A 647 21.42 -1.64 -6.11
CA SER A 647 21.87 -1.92 -7.47
C SER A 647 22.74 -3.17 -7.50
N THR A 648 22.68 -3.94 -8.59
CA THR A 648 23.60 -5.06 -8.79
C THR A 648 24.11 -5.12 -10.21
N ARG A 649 25.43 -5.10 -10.33
CA ARG A 649 26.14 -5.33 -11.59
C ARG A 649 26.63 -6.77 -11.65
N GLY A 650 26.34 -7.43 -12.76
CA GLY A 650 26.76 -8.79 -12.99
C GLY A 650 26.70 -9.18 -14.46
N SER A 651 27.22 -10.36 -14.77
CA SER A 651 27.15 -10.96 -16.11
C SER A 651 25.73 -11.45 -16.38
N VAL A 652 25.13 -11.00 -17.46
CA VAL A 652 23.83 -11.47 -17.99
C VAL A 652 24.11 -12.44 -19.13
N GLY A 653 23.79 -13.70 -18.90
CA GLY A 653 23.87 -14.77 -19.89
C GLY A 653 22.50 -15.26 -20.33
N THR A 654 22.42 -16.52 -20.71
CA THR A 654 21.19 -17.19 -21.13
C THR A 654 20.80 -18.29 -20.16
N VAL A 655 19.57 -18.76 -20.22
CA VAL A 655 18.98 -19.85 -19.41
C VAL A 655 19.06 -19.50 -17.91
N ASP A 656 19.94 -20.14 -17.14
CA ASP A 656 20.07 -19.95 -15.67
C ASP A 656 21.10 -18.85 -15.29
N ASN A 657 21.92 -18.41 -16.26
CA ASN A 657 22.95 -17.38 -16.08
C ASN A 657 22.42 -15.97 -16.30
N ILE A 658 21.18 -15.71 -15.96
CA ILE A 658 20.55 -14.38 -16.02
C ILE A 658 20.72 -13.63 -14.70
N LEU A 659 20.60 -12.32 -14.74
CA LEU A 659 20.64 -11.50 -13.53
C LEU A 659 19.24 -11.39 -12.93
N ILE A 660 19.11 -11.81 -11.67
CA ILE A 660 17.81 -11.84 -10.95
C ILE A 660 17.95 -11.04 -9.67
N ASN A 661 17.15 -9.98 -9.54
CA ASN A 661 17.07 -9.16 -8.33
C ASN A 661 15.75 -9.42 -7.61
N GLY A 662 15.83 -9.94 -6.38
CA GLY A 662 14.69 -9.97 -5.45
C GLY A 662 14.72 -8.76 -4.54
N PHE A 663 13.56 -8.17 -4.27
CA PHE A 663 13.41 -7.11 -3.29
C PHE A 663 12.08 -7.24 -2.54
N ILE A 664 12.07 -6.76 -1.30
CA ILE A 664 10.88 -6.77 -0.46
C ILE A 664 10.47 -5.32 -0.21
N VAL A 665 9.25 -4.99 -0.60
CA VAL A 665 8.58 -3.75 -0.18
C VAL A 665 7.99 -3.98 1.20
N GLY A 666 8.37 -3.13 2.15
CA GLY A 666 7.89 -3.25 3.55
C GLY A 666 6.42 -2.85 3.69
N ASP A 667 5.87 -3.13 4.69
CA ASP A 667 4.76 -3.74 5.36
C ASP A 667 3.44 -2.94 5.46
N VAL A 668 3.30 -1.66 5.15
CA VAL A 668 2.08 -0.91 5.55
C VAL A 668 1.53 0.03 4.48
N ALA A 669 2.31 0.38 3.48
CA ALA A 669 1.83 1.20 2.36
C ALA A 669 2.44 0.72 1.05
N SER A 670 1.75 0.96 -0.06
CA SER A 670 2.34 0.78 -1.37
C SER A 670 3.57 1.69 -1.53
N ALA A 671 4.68 1.15 -2.00
CA ALA A 671 5.84 1.93 -2.37
C ALA A 671 5.84 2.23 -3.86
N THR A 672 6.22 3.44 -4.24
CA THR A 672 6.59 3.72 -5.62
C THR A 672 8.04 3.32 -5.80
N VAL A 673 8.30 2.40 -6.72
CA VAL A 673 9.64 1.95 -7.05
C VAL A 673 9.94 2.21 -8.52
N VAL A 674 11.19 2.60 -8.80
CA VAL A 674 11.75 2.58 -10.16
C VAL A 674 12.69 1.40 -10.25
N VAL A 675 12.45 0.50 -11.19
CA VAL A 675 13.37 -0.60 -11.50
C VAL A 675 13.99 -0.34 -12.86
N ARG A 676 15.34 -0.40 -12.93
CA ARG A 676 16.10 -0.17 -14.17
C ARG A 676 16.96 -1.35 -14.52
N ALA A 677 17.20 -1.53 -15.81
CA ALA A 677 18.21 -2.44 -16.34
C ALA A 677 19.11 -1.67 -17.34
N LEU A 678 20.35 -1.47 -16.95
CA LEU A 678 21.33 -0.74 -17.75
C LEU A 678 22.33 -1.71 -18.37
N GLY A 679 22.83 -1.33 -19.52
CA GLY A 679 23.84 -2.10 -20.26
C GLY A 679 24.76 -1.18 -21.06
N PRO A 680 24.34 -0.63 -22.22
CA PRO A 680 25.19 0.19 -23.08
C PRO A 680 25.85 1.38 -22.38
N SER A 681 25.14 2.04 -21.45
CA SER A 681 25.68 3.20 -20.71
C SER A 681 26.85 2.86 -19.80
N LEU A 682 26.99 1.59 -19.38
CA LEU A 682 28.09 1.15 -18.52
C LEU A 682 29.45 1.25 -19.21
N ALA A 683 29.49 1.24 -20.56
CA ALA A 683 30.71 1.41 -21.32
C ALA A 683 31.38 2.77 -21.05
N SER A 684 30.61 3.82 -20.77
CA SER A 684 31.13 5.14 -20.40
C SER A 684 31.87 5.16 -19.07
N PHE A 685 31.62 4.17 -18.21
CA PHE A 685 32.32 3.95 -16.93
C PHE A 685 33.45 2.94 -17.02
N GLY A 686 33.90 2.58 -18.24
CA GLY A 686 35.03 1.68 -18.48
C GLY A 686 34.71 0.19 -18.37
N VAL A 687 33.43 -0.19 -18.27
CA VAL A 687 33.04 -1.61 -18.25
C VAL A 687 33.11 -2.18 -19.65
N SER A 688 33.85 -3.28 -19.79
CA SER A 688 34.00 -4.00 -21.06
C SER A 688 32.93 -5.07 -21.22
N GLY A 689 32.54 -5.41 -22.46
CA GLY A 689 31.60 -6.47 -22.76
C GLY A 689 30.19 -6.22 -22.19
N VAL A 690 29.71 -4.96 -22.22
CA VAL A 690 28.42 -4.56 -21.72
C VAL A 690 27.26 -5.23 -22.47
N LEU A 691 26.16 -5.47 -21.82
CA LEU A 691 24.91 -5.94 -22.42
C LEU A 691 24.39 -4.87 -23.39
N SER A 692 24.21 -5.22 -24.65
CA SER A 692 23.88 -4.25 -25.70
C SER A 692 22.44 -3.75 -25.65
N ASP A 693 21.53 -4.57 -25.15
CA ASP A 693 20.08 -4.31 -25.20
C ASP A 693 19.41 -5.08 -24.04
N PRO A 694 19.31 -4.46 -22.83
CA PRO A 694 18.74 -5.11 -21.65
C PRO A 694 17.23 -5.06 -21.65
N THR A 695 16.57 -6.18 -21.39
CA THR A 695 15.13 -6.28 -21.15
C THR A 695 14.85 -6.54 -19.68
N LEU A 696 13.75 -5.98 -19.16
CA LEU A 696 13.34 -6.07 -17.77
C LEU A 696 11.96 -6.72 -17.65
N THR A 697 11.81 -7.69 -16.75
CA THR A 697 10.54 -8.30 -16.40
C THR A 697 10.39 -8.38 -14.88
N ILE A 698 9.30 -7.88 -14.35
CA ILE A 698 9.00 -7.89 -12.92
C ILE A 698 7.92 -8.93 -12.61
N TYR A 699 8.13 -9.68 -11.54
CA TYR A 699 7.22 -10.72 -11.05
C TYR A 699 6.81 -10.44 -9.62
N ASP A 700 5.59 -10.83 -9.26
CA ASP A 700 5.11 -10.88 -7.88
C ASP A 700 5.59 -12.13 -7.13
N ALA A 701 5.20 -12.25 -5.85
CA ALA A 701 5.54 -13.40 -5.01
C ALA A 701 4.97 -14.74 -5.53
N ASN A 702 3.93 -14.71 -6.36
CA ASN A 702 3.29 -15.90 -6.94
C ASN A 702 3.93 -16.31 -8.28
N GLY A 703 4.90 -15.51 -8.77
CA GLY A 703 5.54 -15.72 -10.07
C GLY A 703 4.73 -15.21 -11.25
N SER A 704 3.72 -14.39 -11.01
CA SER A 704 2.98 -13.71 -12.07
C SER A 704 3.77 -12.52 -12.58
N VAL A 705 3.75 -12.30 -13.90
CA VAL A 705 4.37 -11.12 -14.49
C VAL A 705 3.47 -9.92 -14.24
N ILE A 706 4.02 -8.90 -13.59
CA ILE A 706 3.30 -7.65 -13.31
C ILE A 706 3.71 -6.49 -14.22
N ALA A 707 4.95 -6.53 -14.77
CA ALA A 707 5.40 -5.52 -15.72
C ALA A 707 6.54 -6.03 -16.61
N ARG A 708 6.69 -5.42 -17.79
CA ARG A 708 7.80 -5.65 -18.73
C ARG A 708 8.17 -4.37 -19.42
N ASN A 709 9.45 -4.19 -19.67
CA ASN A 709 9.96 -3.09 -20.47
C ASN A 709 11.20 -3.56 -21.24
N ASP A 710 11.35 -3.06 -22.45
CA ASP A 710 12.51 -3.28 -23.33
C ASP A 710 13.28 -1.96 -23.49
N ASN A 711 12.57 -0.88 -23.78
CA ASN A 711 13.13 0.47 -23.93
C ASN A 711 12.39 1.40 -22.95
N TRP A 712 13.10 2.10 -22.09
CA TRP A 712 12.48 2.90 -21.02
C TRP A 712 11.50 3.98 -21.52
N GLN A 713 11.73 4.51 -22.73
CA GLN A 713 10.88 5.53 -23.32
C GLN A 713 9.51 5.01 -23.79
N ASP A 714 9.38 3.68 -23.93
CA ASP A 714 8.12 3.03 -24.29
C ASP A 714 7.24 2.74 -23.06
N ASP A 715 7.76 2.96 -21.84
CA ASP A 715 6.98 2.82 -20.60
C ASP A 715 6.00 3.99 -20.47
N ILE A 716 4.77 3.67 -20.06
CA ILE A 716 3.71 4.67 -19.85
C ILE A 716 4.10 5.74 -18.85
N ASN A 717 4.97 5.40 -17.89
CA ASN A 717 5.49 6.26 -16.85
C ASN A 717 6.91 6.78 -17.13
N ALA A 718 7.37 6.78 -18.37
CA ALA A 718 8.71 7.25 -18.76
C ALA A 718 8.99 8.67 -18.27
N ILE A 719 7.97 9.53 -18.22
CA ILE A 719 8.07 10.90 -17.72
C ILE A 719 8.48 10.94 -16.23
N ASP A 720 8.06 9.97 -15.43
CA ASP A 720 8.37 9.93 -14.01
C ASP A 720 9.76 9.37 -13.76
N VAL A 721 10.22 8.43 -14.58
CA VAL A 721 11.62 8.03 -14.61
C VAL A 721 12.51 9.26 -14.86
N GLN A 722 12.10 10.12 -15.81
CA GLN A 722 12.84 11.35 -16.16
C GLN A 722 12.77 12.42 -15.07
N LYS A 723 11.58 12.70 -14.51
CA LYS A 723 11.38 13.70 -13.43
C LYS A 723 12.19 13.37 -12.18
N ASN A 724 12.35 12.08 -11.85
CA ASN A 724 13.14 11.62 -10.71
C ASN A 724 14.65 11.55 -11.02
N GLY A 725 15.09 12.00 -12.19
CA GLY A 725 16.51 11.96 -12.58
C GLY A 725 17.06 10.54 -12.80
N LEU A 726 16.17 9.56 -12.99
CA LEU A 726 16.50 8.14 -13.13
C LEU A 726 16.43 7.65 -14.58
N ALA A 727 16.18 8.54 -15.55
CA ALA A 727 16.12 8.17 -16.96
C ALA A 727 17.44 7.51 -17.40
N PRO A 728 17.40 6.28 -17.95
CA PRO A 728 18.59 5.64 -18.52
C PRO A 728 19.22 6.50 -19.60
N PRO A 729 20.57 6.63 -19.64
CA PRO A 729 21.24 7.45 -20.66
C PRO A 729 21.10 6.93 -22.09
N ASN A 730 20.86 5.64 -22.26
CA ASN A 730 20.70 5.01 -23.57
C ASN A 730 19.24 4.61 -23.80
N PRO A 731 18.65 4.90 -24.97
CA PRO A 731 17.25 4.56 -25.25
C PRO A 731 16.95 3.05 -25.31
N LEU A 732 17.96 2.19 -25.51
CA LEU A 732 17.80 0.73 -25.48
C LEU A 732 17.81 0.14 -24.06
N GLU A 733 17.98 0.95 -23.03
CA GLU A 733 17.94 0.50 -21.65
C GLU A 733 16.52 0.51 -21.11
N SER A 734 16.25 -0.41 -20.16
CA SER A 734 14.90 -0.57 -19.60
C SER A 734 14.73 0.21 -18.30
N ALA A 735 13.55 0.78 -18.09
CA ALA A 735 13.11 1.30 -16.80
C ALA A 735 11.59 1.18 -16.66
N ILE A 736 11.13 0.86 -15.46
CA ILE A 736 9.71 0.70 -15.13
C ILE A 736 9.45 1.44 -13.81
N VAL A 737 8.38 2.23 -13.76
CA VAL A 737 7.85 2.78 -12.50
C VAL A 737 6.67 1.91 -12.07
N LEU A 738 6.69 1.45 -10.82
CA LEU A 738 5.65 0.60 -10.25
C LEU A 738 5.18 1.14 -8.90
N HIS A 739 3.89 1.05 -8.65
CA HIS A 739 3.30 1.21 -7.33
C HIS A 739 3.03 -0.18 -6.77
N LEU A 740 3.84 -0.60 -5.81
CA LEU A 740 3.82 -1.97 -5.32
C LEU A 740 3.29 -2.01 -3.88
N PRO A 741 2.26 -2.81 -3.58
CA PRO A 741 1.89 -3.12 -2.21
C PRO A 741 3.04 -3.82 -1.47
N ALA A 742 2.94 -3.89 -0.15
CA ALA A 742 3.87 -4.66 0.65
C ALA A 742 3.94 -6.11 0.16
N GLY A 743 5.14 -6.60 -0.11
CA GLY A 743 5.33 -7.93 -0.68
C GLY A 743 6.73 -8.19 -1.20
N ALA A 744 6.96 -9.40 -1.68
CA ALA A 744 8.20 -9.81 -2.32
C ALA A 744 8.07 -9.74 -3.85
N TYR A 745 9.08 -9.19 -4.51
CA TYR A 745 9.11 -8.98 -5.94
C TYR A 745 10.43 -9.47 -6.53
N THR A 746 10.39 -9.83 -7.81
CA THR A 746 11.56 -10.29 -8.54
C THR A 746 11.68 -9.56 -9.87
N ALA A 747 12.82 -8.87 -10.07
CA ALA A 747 13.19 -8.26 -11.32
C ALA A 747 14.19 -9.17 -12.05
N ILE A 748 13.89 -9.52 -13.29
CA ILE A 748 14.75 -10.35 -14.13
C ILE A 748 15.27 -9.53 -15.31
N VAL A 749 16.59 -9.44 -15.42
CA VAL A 749 17.26 -8.79 -16.55
C VAL A 749 17.79 -9.85 -17.52
N ARG A 750 17.49 -9.65 -18.80
CA ARG A 750 17.99 -10.46 -19.93
C ARG A 750 18.45 -9.55 -21.05
N GLY A 751 19.20 -10.10 -21.96
CA GLY A 751 19.48 -9.43 -23.23
C GLY A 751 18.38 -9.72 -24.25
N ALA A 752 17.94 -8.70 -24.99
CA ALA A 752 17.05 -8.85 -26.11
C ALA A 752 17.63 -9.87 -27.12
N ASN A 753 16.76 -10.69 -27.70
CA ASN A 753 17.12 -11.74 -28.66
C ASN A 753 18.22 -12.71 -28.18
N GLY A 754 18.34 -12.92 -26.85
CA GLY A 754 19.33 -13.80 -26.25
C GLY A 754 20.74 -13.18 -26.19
N GLY A 755 20.85 -11.86 -26.28
CA GLY A 755 22.08 -11.09 -26.08
C GLY A 755 22.71 -11.38 -24.70
N THR A 756 24.04 -11.29 -24.61
CA THR A 756 24.78 -11.50 -23.37
C THR A 756 25.77 -10.37 -23.13
N GLY A 757 26.13 -10.14 -21.88
CA GLY A 757 27.09 -9.09 -21.51
C GLY A 757 26.95 -8.66 -20.05
N VAL A 758 27.70 -7.65 -19.63
CA VAL A 758 27.59 -7.07 -18.29
C VAL A 758 26.41 -6.12 -18.22
N GLY A 759 25.48 -6.37 -17.30
CA GLY A 759 24.32 -5.54 -17.03
C GLY A 759 24.29 -5.04 -15.59
N LEU A 760 23.52 -3.98 -15.34
CA LEU A 760 23.25 -3.43 -14.02
C LEU A 760 21.74 -3.40 -13.83
N ALA A 761 21.26 -4.05 -12.79
CA ALA A 761 19.87 -3.93 -12.33
C ALA A 761 19.81 -3.04 -11.10
N GLU A 762 18.84 -2.13 -11.05
CA GLU A 762 18.69 -1.18 -9.94
C GLU A 762 17.24 -1.08 -9.50
N VAL A 763 17.07 -0.93 -8.19
CA VAL A 763 15.76 -0.67 -7.56
C VAL A 763 15.88 0.60 -6.72
N TYR A 764 15.06 1.57 -7.00
CA TYR A 764 14.95 2.82 -6.25
C TYR A 764 13.57 2.90 -5.60
N THR A 765 13.53 3.19 -4.32
CA THR A 765 12.28 3.55 -3.64
C THR A 765 12.11 5.06 -3.73
N LEU A 766 11.05 5.50 -4.39
CA LEU A 766 10.64 6.90 -4.43
C LEU A 766 9.79 7.21 -3.20
N HIS A 767 9.91 8.41 -2.68
CA HIS A 767 9.20 8.87 -1.47
C HIS A 767 7.81 9.39 -1.79
#